data_02c6827d856c8dd7af8f9e1faa1c7857
#
_entry.id   02c6827d856c8dd7af8f9e1faa1c7857
#
_cell.length_a   1.000
_cell.length_b   1.000
_cell.length_c   1.000
_cell.angle_alpha   90.00
_cell.angle_beta   90.00
_cell.angle_gamma   90.00
#
_symmetry.space_group_name_H-M   'P 1'
#
loop_
_entity.id
_entity.type
_entity.pdbx_description
1 polymer ?
#
loop_
_entity_poly.entity_id
_entity_poly.type
_entity_poly.pdbx_seq_one_letter_code
_entity_poly.pdbx_strand_id
1 'polypeptide(L)'
;MAETRDFLLEIGCEEMPSAPLNHAVVQLGDLVRKGLDEAGLAHGKVKTHQSPRRLVAYVHDVALATEELNEVKRGPAASIAFDESGAPTKAAQGFARKFGVDASQLARHVDSDGREYVFAEKHVDARPATPILSTLSEQVIGSIEWPNYRSQRWGSEHQSFVRPIRWICALLGSEVVPVSYADVTSGNTTRGHRVLGPGDHEVKSPEVYADVLRENGVLLEDERRSAILDGVRHVESERPGCHVDTPKRTLDEVVNLCEWPTVLAGTFDEEFLKVPHEIICESMLSNQRYFPVYDGDGNLTREFVVVSNADPKVSATVVDGNERVVRARLDDAKFFYEEDLKVPMDDFVERLGTVVFQEKLGTVRQKVTRMEVLAEAVAKAAGADERACSLAKRAAHLAKADLVSQAVVEFTNQQGVMGGYYAKAAGEPQEVCDAIREHYRPRFAGDELPSGLVGKCVAIADKLDTVCGIFAIDEPPTGSSDPFAVRRAAIGVIAMLRTLPSVHLRPLIKLALASYAEQGIAFDAGAVGDSVAGFFQGRLAAIAKDEGVAPDAIEAVGAVGVIDPDEFIRRATALDRARAESPELFEDLATAYARAAHLADASLGSNVDASVLGDAEKSLLAACEEGEKAVSGALESGDFDAACEALAGLRGPIDRFFTDVLVMDPDPSVRDNRLRLLNRFAGVFGDVADIGALSKRK
;
A
#
# COMPACT_ATOMS: atom_id res chain seq x y z
N MET A 1 32.61 -15.23 30.97
CA MET A 1 32.01 -14.72 29.71
C MET A 1 32.96 -15.15 28.62
N ALA A 2 32.47 -15.65 27.49
CA ALA A 2 33.32 -15.94 26.34
C ALA A 2 33.95 -14.63 25.85
N GLU A 3 35.18 -14.71 25.36
CA GLU A 3 35.86 -13.54 24.78
C GLU A 3 35.11 -13.15 23.50
N THR A 4 34.74 -11.87 23.37
CA THR A 4 34.03 -11.32 22.22
C THR A 4 34.82 -10.19 21.58
N ARG A 5 34.63 -9.94 20.28
CA ARG A 5 35.20 -8.82 19.55
C ARG A 5 34.17 -8.28 18.59
N ASP A 6 34.22 -7.00 18.27
CA ASP A 6 33.38 -6.40 17.24
C ASP A 6 33.82 -6.87 15.85
N PHE A 7 32.85 -7.07 14.97
CA PHE A 7 33.08 -7.43 13.57
C PHE A 7 32.62 -6.32 12.64
N LEU A 8 33.46 -5.98 11.68
CA LEU A 8 33.20 -5.04 10.61
C LEU A 8 33.27 -5.76 9.26
N LEU A 9 32.26 -5.55 8.43
CA LEU A 9 32.27 -5.87 7.00
C LEU A 9 31.89 -4.62 6.22
N GLU A 10 32.85 -4.02 5.52
CA GLU A 10 32.62 -2.95 4.53
C GLU A 10 32.77 -3.50 3.12
N ILE A 11 31.76 -3.28 2.30
CA ILE A 11 31.75 -3.58 0.85
C ILE A 11 31.87 -2.25 0.13
N GLY A 12 33.03 -1.96 -0.39
CA GLY A 12 33.33 -0.73 -1.11
C GLY A 12 33.19 -0.87 -2.62
N CYS A 13 32.47 0.02 -3.27
CA CYS A 13 32.17 -0.06 -4.70
C CYS A 13 32.16 1.31 -5.40
N GLU A 14 31.88 1.35 -6.66
CA GLU A 14 31.57 2.59 -7.39
C GLU A 14 30.22 3.13 -6.95
N GLU A 15 29.90 4.40 -7.27
CA GLU A 15 28.71 5.10 -6.78
C GLU A 15 27.41 4.35 -7.12
N MET A 16 26.69 3.96 -6.08
CA MET A 16 25.40 3.30 -6.17
C MET A 16 24.24 4.32 -6.21
N PRO A 17 23.20 4.07 -7.03
CA PRO A 17 21.98 4.88 -6.94
C PRO A 17 21.30 4.73 -5.58
N SER A 18 20.63 5.79 -5.11
CA SER A 18 20.05 5.85 -3.77
C SER A 18 19.02 4.74 -3.48
N ALA A 19 18.10 4.48 -4.41
CA ALA A 19 17.03 3.50 -4.16
C ALA A 19 17.53 2.06 -3.96
N PRO A 20 18.42 1.49 -4.83
CA PRO A 20 18.99 0.17 -4.59
C PRO A 20 19.90 0.16 -3.35
N LEU A 21 20.59 1.26 -3.04
CA LEU A 21 21.42 1.38 -1.83
C LEU A 21 20.58 1.20 -0.55
N ASN A 22 19.44 1.91 -0.46
CA ASN A 22 18.52 1.79 0.67
C ASN A 22 17.95 0.37 0.84
N HIS A 23 17.70 -0.32 -0.26
CA HIS A 23 17.21 -1.70 -0.23
C HIS A 23 18.31 -2.68 0.22
N ALA A 24 19.51 -2.49 -0.31
CA ALA A 24 20.65 -3.37 -0.02
C ALA A 24 21.14 -3.29 1.43
N VAL A 25 21.12 -2.10 2.04
CA VAL A 25 21.57 -1.93 3.42
C VAL A 25 20.68 -2.67 4.43
N VAL A 26 19.38 -2.74 4.17
CA VAL A 26 18.43 -3.53 4.99
C VAL A 26 18.70 -5.01 4.82
N GLN A 27 18.81 -5.48 3.56
CA GLN A 27 19.15 -6.88 3.27
C GLN A 27 20.48 -7.29 3.92
N LEU A 28 21.52 -6.44 3.85
CA LEU A 28 22.81 -6.69 4.45
C LEU A 28 22.67 -7.02 5.94
N GLY A 29 21.93 -6.20 6.68
CA GLY A 29 21.71 -6.41 8.11
C GLY A 29 20.98 -7.71 8.42
N ASP A 30 19.95 -8.03 7.66
CA ASP A 30 19.15 -9.24 7.84
C ASP A 30 19.92 -10.51 7.47
N LEU A 31 20.65 -10.48 6.35
CA LEU A 31 21.49 -11.60 5.90
C LEU A 31 22.63 -11.89 6.89
N VAL A 32 23.30 -10.86 7.39
CA VAL A 32 24.37 -11.03 8.39
C VAL A 32 23.82 -11.62 9.69
N ARG A 33 22.73 -11.06 10.22
CA ARG A 33 22.10 -11.56 11.45
C ARG A 33 21.69 -13.03 11.30
N LYS A 34 20.93 -13.32 10.25
CA LYS A 34 20.47 -14.67 9.96
C LYS A 34 21.61 -15.66 9.83
N GLY A 35 22.67 -15.28 9.12
CA GLY A 35 23.82 -16.16 8.92
C GLY A 35 24.61 -16.43 10.22
N LEU A 36 24.73 -15.45 11.11
CA LEU A 36 25.35 -15.63 12.44
C LEU A 36 24.49 -16.55 13.30
N ASP A 37 23.18 -16.37 13.33
CA ASP A 37 22.23 -17.22 14.06
C ASP A 37 22.27 -18.66 13.53
N GLU A 38 22.25 -18.87 12.22
CA GLU A 38 22.33 -20.21 11.60
C GLU A 38 23.67 -20.89 11.84
N ALA A 39 24.76 -20.14 11.95
CA ALA A 39 26.06 -20.65 12.28
C ALA A 39 26.22 -21.01 13.76
N GLY A 40 25.30 -20.55 14.63
CA GLY A 40 25.39 -20.68 16.07
C GLY A 40 26.51 -19.83 16.68
N LEU A 41 26.87 -18.72 16.03
CA LEU A 41 27.92 -17.81 16.51
C LEU A 41 27.25 -16.68 17.32
N ALA A 42 27.42 -16.69 18.62
CA ALA A 42 26.84 -15.70 19.52
C ALA A 42 27.33 -14.28 19.16
N HIS A 43 26.42 -13.32 19.12
CA HIS A 43 26.70 -11.94 18.74
C HIS A 43 25.75 -10.95 19.40
N GLY A 44 26.16 -9.69 19.46
CA GLY A 44 25.36 -8.57 19.92
C GLY A 44 24.55 -7.93 18.79
N LYS A 45 24.35 -6.61 18.87
CA LYS A 45 23.53 -5.87 17.91
C LYS A 45 24.24 -5.75 16.55
N VAL A 46 23.51 -6.05 15.48
CA VAL A 46 23.92 -5.75 14.10
C VAL A 46 23.43 -4.34 13.74
N LYS A 47 24.36 -3.48 13.36
CA LYS A 47 24.12 -2.14 12.80
C LYS A 47 24.57 -2.11 11.35
N THR A 48 23.89 -1.36 10.53
CA THR A 48 24.28 -1.14 9.13
C THR A 48 24.45 0.33 8.84
N HIS A 49 25.39 0.65 7.96
CA HIS A 49 25.64 2.00 7.47
C HIS A 49 25.81 1.98 5.96
N GLN A 50 25.59 3.12 5.33
CA GLN A 50 25.74 3.28 3.90
C GLN A 50 26.33 4.64 3.51
N SER A 51 26.98 4.67 2.37
CA SER A 51 27.31 5.89 1.62
C SER A 51 27.16 5.61 0.14
N PRO A 52 27.25 6.60 -0.76
CA PRO A 52 27.19 6.34 -2.20
C PRO A 52 28.08 5.19 -2.66
N ARG A 53 29.22 4.97 -2.02
CA ARG A 53 30.26 4.01 -2.45
C ARG A 53 30.47 2.83 -1.50
N ARG A 54 29.63 2.64 -0.47
CA ARG A 54 29.83 1.55 0.50
C ARG A 54 28.54 1.06 1.15
N LEU A 55 28.55 -0.21 1.47
CA LEU A 55 27.62 -0.89 2.38
C LEU A 55 28.42 -1.43 3.55
N VAL A 56 27.96 -1.22 4.76
CA VAL A 56 28.68 -1.60 6.00
C VAL A 56 27.77 -2.38 6.92
N ALA A 57 28.23 -3.54 7.39
CA ALA A 57 27.66 -4.21 8.54
C ALA A 57 28.67 -4.13 9.71
N TYR A 58 28.19 -3.66 10.84
CA TYR A 58 28.91 -3.60 12.10
C TYR A 58 28.19 -4.48 13.12
N VAL A 59 28.88 -5.47 13.66
CA VAL A 59 28.31 -6.42 14.61
C VAL A 59 29.06 -6.33 15.93
N HIS A 60 28.34 -5.97 16.98
CA HIS A 60 28.92 -5.90 18.32
C HIS A 60 29.11 -7.29 18.94
N ASP A 61 30.10 -7.45 19.80
CA ASP A 61 30.27 -8.57 20.71
C ASP A 61 30.18 -9.96 20.05
N VAL A 62 30.85 -10.17 18.92
CA VAL A 62 30.89 -11.47 18.24
C VAL A 62 31.78 -12.41 19.03
N ALA A 63 31.30 -13.60 19.39
CA ALA A 63 32.09 -14.64 20.06
C ALA A 63 33.21 -15.14 19.14
N LEU A 64 34.38 -15.47 19.70
CA LEU A 64 35.52 -15.95 18.92
C LEU A 64 35.38 -17.39 18.42
N ALA A 65 34.42 -18.14 18.95
CA ALA A 65 34.05 -19.45 18.49
C ALA A 65 32.58 -19.74 18.83
N THR A 66 31.99 -20.73 18.17
CA THR A 66 30.68 -21.27 18.56
C THR A 66 30.79 -22.02 19.88
N GLU A 67 29.68 -22.21 20.57
CA GLU A 67 29.65 -23.04 21.76
C GLU A 67 29.87 -24.53 21.40
N GLU A 68 30.54 -25.25 22.28
CA GLU A 68 30.55 -26.70 22.20
C GLU A 68 29.17 -27.22 22.60
N LEU A 69 28.60 -28.06 21.77
CA LEU A 69 27.25 -28.60 21.99
C LEU A 69 27.30 -30.14 22.06
N ASN A 70 26.60 -30.67 23.03
CA ASN A 70 26.25 -32.09 23.04
C ASN A 70 24.81 -32.24 22.52
N GLU A 71 24.67 -32.50 21.25
CA GLU A 71 23.38 -32.77 20.65
C GLU A 71 22.89 -34.17 21.04
N VAL A 72 21.76 -34.21 21.75
CA VAL A 72 21.07 -35.43 22.09
C VAL A 72 19.76 -35.52 21.33
N LYS A 73 19.58 -36.54 20.53
CA LYS A 73 18.36 -36.75 19.74
C LYS A 73 17.73 -38.08 20.10
N ARG A 74 16.43 -38.04 20.48
CA ARG A 74 15.65 -39.26 20.74
C ARG A 74 15.32 -39.95 19.42
N GLY A 75 15.58 -41.25 19.36
CA GLY A 75 15.29 -42.14 18.24
C GLY A 75 14.10 -43.08 18.52
N PRO A 76 14.02 -44.17 17.78
CA PRO A 76 12.99 -45.20 17.97
C PRO A 76 13.09 -45.90 19.35
N ALA A 77 12.01 -46.53 19.79
CA ALA A 77 12.00 -47.34 20.99
C ALA A 77 13.09 -48.46 20.92
N ALA A 78 13.75 -48.73 22.03
CA ALA A 78 14.84 -49.72 22.08
C ALA A 78 14.43 -51.11 21.56
N SER A 79 13.15 -51.50 21.80
CA SER A 79 12.55 -52.74 21.29
C SER A 79 12.39 -52.80 19.76
N ILE A 80 12.43 -51.66 19.10
CA ILE A 80 12.41 -51.58 17.64
C ILE A 80 13.82 -51.36 17.07
N ALA A 81 14.64 -50.69 17.85
CA ALA A 81 16.02 -50.33 17.46
C ALA A 81 17.00 -51.49 17.50
N PHE A 82 16.75 -52.49 18.35
CA PHE A 82 17.61 -53.68 18.49
C PHE A 82 16.79 -54.94 18.37
N ASP A 83 17.38 -55.98 17.78
CA ASP A 83 16.78 -57.30 17.69
C ASP A 83 17.03 -58.13 18.98
N GLU A 84 16.49 -59.34 19.04
CA GLU A 84 16.62 -60.26 20.20
C GLU A 84 18.07 -60.62 20.54
N SER A 85 18.99 -60.49 19.58
CA SER A 85 20.44 -60.73 19.79
C SER A 85 21.17 -59.47 20.25
N GLY A 86 20.49 -58.31 20.34
CA GLY A 86 21.03 -57.00 20.66
C GLY A 86 21.73 -56.30 19.49
N ALA A 87 21.57 -56.78 18.26
CA ALA A 87 22.13 -56.18 17.08
C ALA A 87 21.23 -55.01 16.58
N PRO A 88 21.80 -53.89 16.03
CA PRO A 88 21.02 -52.74 15.57
C PRO A 88 20.22 -53.11 14.32
N THR A 89 18.91 -52.89 14.38
CA THR A 89 17.97 -53.05 13.25
C THR A 89 18.17 -51.98 12.19
N LYS A 90 17.49 -52.14 11.04
CA LYS A 90 17.45 -51.09 9.99
C LYS A 90 16.94 -49.74 10.52
N ALA A 91 16.05 -49.76 11.54
CA ALA A 91 15.54 -48.54 12.16
C ALA A 91 16.62 -47.79 12.93
N ALA A 92 17.42 -48.50 13.76
CA ALA A 92 18.56 -47.94 14.48
C ALA A 92 19.66 -47.48 13.51
N GLN A 93 19.98 -48.26 12.50
CA GLN A 93 20.99 -47.89 11.48
C GLN A 93 20.58 -46.66 10.68
N GLY A 94 19.28 -46.57 10.30
CA GLY A 94 18.74 -45.42 9.60
C GLY A 94 18.75 -44.13 10.46
N PHE A 95 18.41 -44.25 11.73
CA PHE A 95 18.45 -43.17 12.68
C PHE A 95 19.90 -42.71 12.95
N ALA A 96 20.83 -43.64 13.25
CA ALA A 96 22.24 -43.35 13.46
C ALA A 96 22.87 -42.64 12.22
N ARG A 97 22.59 -43.17 11.03
CA ARG A 97 23.07 -42.56 9.77
C ARG A 97 22.53 -41.14 9.58
N LYS A 98 21.23 -40.91 9.87
CA LYS A 98 20.61 -39.57 9.76
C LYS A 98 21.25 -38.59 10.73
N PHE A 99 21.71 -39.04 11.89
CA PHE A 99 22.35 -38.21 12.90
C PHE A 99 23.88 -38.15 12.77
N GLY A 100 24.46 -38.94 11.89
CA GLY A 100 25.91 -38.99 11.61
C GLY A 100 26.73 -39.65 12.69
N VAL A 101 26.16 -40.64 13.44
CA VAL A 101 26.82 -41.45 14.45
C VAL A 101 26.80 -42.93 14.04
N ASP A 102 27.68 -43.74 14.63
CA ASP A 102 27.63 -45.18 14.43
C ASP A 102 26.48 -45.80 15.24
N ALA A 103 25.79 -46.80 14.67
CA ALA A 103 24.69 -47.46 15.35
C ALA A 103 25.09 -48.15 16.66
N SER A 104 26.35 -48.47 16.83
CA SER A 104 26.93 -49.05 18.07
C SER A 104 27.11 -48.00 19.18
N GLN A 105 27.10 -46.71 18.84
CA GLN A 105 27.23 -45.58 19.76
C GLN A 105 25.89 -45.04 20.28
N LEU A 106 24.75 -45.61 19.85
CA LEU A 106 23.44 -45.20 20.34
C LEU A 106 23.28 -45.56 21.83
N ALA A 107 23.10 -44.55 22.67
CA ALA A 107 22.79 -44.72 24.08
C ALA A 107 21.33 -45.19 24.26
N ARG A 108 21.06 -45.89 25.38
CA ARG A 108 19.69 -46.33 25.75
C ARG A 108 19.29 -45.61 27.04
N HIS A 109 18.16 -44.93 27.02
CA HIS A 109 17.62 -44.28 28.21
C HIS A 109 16.10 -44.47 28.27
N VAL A 110 15.60 -44.58 29.52
CA VAL A 110 14.17 -44.59 29.78
C VAL A 110 13.68 -43.14 29.78
N ASP A 111 12.72 -42.84 28.89
CA ASP A 111 12.12 -41.51 28.77
C ASP A 111 10.98 -41.31 29.79
N SER A 112 10.47 -40.13 29.88
CA SER A 112 9.39 -39.69 30.80
C SER A 112 8.10 -40.53 30.70
N ASP A 113 7.90 -41.23 29.57
CA ASP A 113 6.78 -42.13 29.34
C ASP A 113 7.01 -43.57 29.88
N GLY A 114 8.15 -43.80 30.55
CA GLY A 114 8.54 -45.08 31.15
C GLY A 114 9.03 -46.13 30.14
N ARG A 115 9.22 -45.75 28.87
CA ARG A 115 9.75 -46.63 27.82
C ARG A 115 11.21 -46.32 27.53
N GLU A 116 11.95 -47.36 27.17
CA GLU A 116 13.34 -47.24 26.75
C GLU A 116 13.44 -46.90 25.27
N TYR A 117 14.21 -45.83 24.97
CA TYR A 117 14.48 -45.35 23.61
C TYR A 117 15.97 -45.33 23.37
N VAL A 118 16.34 -45.33 22.09
CA VAL A 118 17.72 -45.06 21.71
C VAL A 118 17.91 -43.54 21.54
N PHE A 119 19.09 -43.06 21.93
CA PHE A 119 19.50 -41.69 21.80
C PHE A 119 20.80 -41.65 21.02
N ALA A 120 20.85 -40.75 20.04
CA ALA A 120 22.10 -40.40 19.38
C ALA A 120 22.67 -39.17 20.10
N GLU A 121 23.87 -39.32 20.61
CA GLU A 121 24.64 -38.23 21.23
C GLU A 121 25.77 -37.87 20.26
N LYS A 122 25.88 -36.62 19.93
CA LYS A 122 26.92 -36.09 19.05
C LYS A 122 27.56 -34.89 19.70
N HIS A 123 28.85 -35.02 19.97
CA HIS A 123 29.65 -33.86 20.35
C HIS A 123 29.95 -33.03 19.12
N VAL A 124 29.62 -31.73 19.18
CA VAL A 124 29.96 -30.76 18.15
C VAL A 124 31.01 -29.83 18.75
N ASP A 125 32.22 -29.93 18.25
CA ASP A 125 33.34 -29.10 18.70
C ASP A 125 33.06 -27.60 18.36
N ALA A 126 33.61 -26.73 19.19
CA ALA A 126 33.61 -25.30 18.92
C ALA A 126 34.33 -24.98 17.61
N ARG A 127 33.72 -24.19 16.76
CA ARG A 127 34.29 -23.74 15.49
C ARG A 127 34.75 -22.29 15.61
N PRO A 128 35.99 -21.96 15.19
CA PRO A 128 36.49 -20.57 15.24
C PRO A 128 35.62 -19.61 14.41
N ALA A 129 35.46 -18.37 14.90
CA ALA A 129 34.63 -17.34 14.26
C ALA A 129 35.16 -16.90 12.88
N THR A 130 36.48 -16.73 12.72
CA THR A 130 37.09 -16.21 11.51
C THR A 130 36.70 -16.97 10.22
N PRO A 131 36.77 -18.33 10.15
CA PRO A 131 36.32 -19.09 8.99
C PRO A 131 34.79 -18.96 8.76
N ILE A 132 33.99 -18.88 9.83
CA ILE A 132 32.55 -18.73 9.76
C ILE A 132 32.24 -17.36 9.12
N LEU A 133 32.83 -16.28 9.64
CA LEU A 133 32.65 -14.91 9.14
C LEU A 133 33.15 -14.76 7.70
N SER A 134 34.24 -15.42 7.33
CA SER A 134 34.76 -15.47 5.97
C SER A 134 33.70 -16.00 5.00
N THR A 135 33.24 -17.21 5.22
CA THR A 135 32.23 -17.88 4.39
C THR A 135 30.90 -17.11 4.38
N LEU A 136 30.47 -16.65 5.55
CA LEU A 136 29.25 -15.86 5.68
C LEU A 136 29.32 -14.57 4.87
N SER A 137 30.42 -13.83 4.95
CA SER A 137 30.60 -12.57 4.25
C SER A 137 30.52 -12.75 2.71
N GLU A 138 31.17 -13.78 2.17
CA GLU A 138 31.10 -14.10 0.74
C GLU A 138 29.67 -14.45 0.30
N GLN A 139 28.95 -15.23 1.10
CA GLN A 139 27.54 -15.58 0.85
C GLN A 139 26.64 -14.36 0.92
N VAL A 140 26.82 -13.51 1.93
CA VAL A 140 26.04 -12.28 2.10
C VAL A 140 26.21 -11.35 0.89
N ILE A 141 27.45 -11.08 0.47
CA ILE A 141 27.72 -10.21 -0.69
C ILE A 141 27.02 -10.77 -1.95
N GLY A 142 27.10 -12.08 -2.18
CA GLY A 142 26.49 -12.75 -3.33
C GLY A 142 24.96 -12.86 -3.28
N SER A 143 24.36 -12.73 -2.09
CA SER A 143 22.92 -12.90 -1.86
C SER A 143 22.13 -11.60 -1.86
N ILE A 144 22.79 -10.43 -1.92
CA ILE A 144 22.09 -9.15 -2.01
C ILE A 144 21.37 -9.06 -3.36
N GLU A 145 20.05 -8.91 -3.32
CA GLU A 145 19.21 -8.76 -4.52
C GLU A 145 19.01 -7.28 -4.90
N TRP A 146 18.96 -7.04 -6.21
CA TRP A 146 18.85 -5.69 -6.79
C TRP A 146 17.58 -5.56 -7.64
N PRO A 147 16.37 -5.59 -7.05
CA PRO A 147 15.13 -5.54 -7.80
C PRO A 147 15.03 -4.26 -8.60
N ASN A 148 14.64 -4.39 -9.88
CA ASN A 148 14.51 -3.30 -10.86
C ASN A 148 15.82 -2.61 -11.27
N TYR A 149 16.99 -3.13 -10.88
CA TYR A 149 18.28 -2.60 -11.29
C TYR A 149 19.11 -3.70 -11.93
N ARG A 150 19.85 -3.35 -12.99
CA ARG A 150 20.77 -4.27 -13.63
C ARG A 150 22.07 -4.34 -12.85
N SER A 151 22.44 -5.54 -12.41
CA SER A 151 23.77 -5.82 -11.89
C SER A 151 24.79 -5.79 -13.03
N GLN A 152 26.00 -5.37 -12.69
CA GLN A 152 27.13 -5.28 -13.61
C GLN A 152 28.15 -6.36 -13.28
N ARG A 153 28.74 -6.93 -14.31
CA ARG A 153 29.96 -7.75 -14.22
C ARG A 153 31.16 -6.88 -14.53
N TRP A 154 32.28 -7.18 -13.93
CA TRP A 154 33.53 -6.49 -14.19
C TRP A 154 34.69 -7.49 -14.23
N GLY A 155 35.77 -7.14 -14.92
CA GLY A 155 36.91 -8.02 -15.09
C GLY A 155 36.56 -9.30 -15.86
N SER A 156 37.21 -10.40 -15.52
CA SER A 156 37.02 -11.74 -16.10
C SER A 156 36.10 -12.66 -15.28
N GLU A 157 35.60 -12.19 -14.15
CA GLU A 157 34.84 -12.99 -13.19
C GLU A 157 33.35 -13.06 -13.56
N HIS A 158 32.66 -14.05 -12.97
CA HIS A 158 31.24 -14.28 -13.23
C HIS A 158 30.31 -13.58 -12.24
N GLN A 159 30.85 -13.15 -11.11
CA GLN A 159 30.11 -12.43 -10.07
C GLN A 159 29.60 -11.10 -10.59
N SER A 160 28.47 -10.68 -10.03
CA SER A 160 27.86 -9.40 -10.38
C SER A 160 27.39 -8.65 -9.15
N PHE A 161 27.42 -7.32 -9.22
CA PHE A 161 26.91 -6.43 -8.19
C PHE A 161 26.27 -5.21 -8.86
N VAL A 162 25.50 -4.38 -8.13
CA VAL A 162 24.85 -3.19 -8.74
C VAL A 162 25.88 -2.22 -9.32
N ARG A 163 27.06 -2.15 -8.72
CA ARG A 163 28.26 -1.44 -9.21
C ARG A 163 29.50 -2.26 -8.91
N PRO A 164 30.58 -2.15 -9.65
CA PRO A 164 31.81 -2.89 -9.40
C PRO A 164 32.33 -2.69 -7.99
N ILE A 165 32.59 -3.78 -7.26
CA ILE A 165 33.25 -3.74 -5.96
C ILE A 165 34.72 -3.38 -6.18
N ARG A 166 35.28 -2.52 -5.34
CA ARG A 166 36.64 -1.99 -5.45
C ARG A 166 37.53 -2.30 -4.26
N TRP A 167 36.93 -2.51 -3.09
CA TRP A 167 37.66 -2.92 -1.88
C TRP A 167 36.67 -3.63 -0.93
N ILE A 168 37.22 -4.44 -0.05
CA ILE A 168 36.50 -5.05 1.08
C ILE A 168 37.36 -4.81 2.32
N CYS A 169 36.79 -4.18 3.37
CA CYS A 169 37.40 -4.14 4.69
C CYS A 169 36.63 -5.08 5.63
N ALA A 170 37.30 -6.13 6.11
CA ALA A 170 36.65 -7.12 6.97
C ALA A 170 37.54 -7.42 8.18
N LEU A 171 37.08 -7.04 9.38
CA LEU A 171 37.87 -7.14 10.63
C LEU A 171 37.06 -7.79 11.76
N LEU A 172 37.67 -8.70 12.49
CA LEU A 172 37.20 -9.20 13.78
C LEU A 172 38.19 -8.69 14.87
N GLY A 173 37.80 -7.63 15.58
CA GLY A 173 38.75 -6.85 16.38
C GLY A 173 39.85 -6.30 15.48
N SER A 174 41.13 -6.62 15.75
CA SER A 174 42.28 -6.20 14.92
C SER A 174 42.67 -7.23 13.83
N GLU A 175 41.99 -8.35 13.74
CA GLU A 175 42.35 -9.43 12.81
C GLU A 175 41.55 -9.30 11.52
N VAL A 176 42.23 -9.43 10.37
CA VAL A 176 41.57 -9.44 9.05
C VAL A 176 40.84 -10.76 8.88
N VAL A 177 39.55 -10.69 8.60
CA VAL A 177 38.73 -11.83 8.15
C VAL A 177 38.92 -11.97 6.65
N PRO A 178 39.47 -13.12 6.15
CA PRO A 178 39.70 -13.30 4.73
C PRO A 178 38.37 -13.48 3.99
N VAL A 179 38.02 -12.54 3.13
CA VAL A 179 36.81 -12.53 2.28
C VAL A 179 37.24 -12.30 0.83
N SER A 180 36.71 -13.06 -0.09
CA SER A 180 36.98 -12.89 -1.53
C SER A 180 35.69 -12.79 -2.29
N TYR A 181 35.57 -11.78 -3.17
CA TYR A 181 34.43 -11.63 -4.08
C TYR A 181 34.91 -11.08 -5.43
N ALA A 182 34.69 -11.83 -6.49
CA ALA A 182 35.28 -11.60 -7.80
C ALA A 182 36.82 -11.48 -7.68
N ASP A 183 37.40 -10.40 -8.19
CA ASP A 183 38.83 -10.09 -8.17
C ASP A 183 39.28 -9.31 -6.93
N VAL A 184 38.40 -9.12 -5.93
CA VAL A 184 38.68 -8.31 -4.74
C VAL A 184 38.82 -9.20 -3.51
N THR A 185 39.90 -9.00 -2.75
CA THR A 185 40.14 -9.64 -1.46
C THR A 185 40.09 -8.62 -0.32
N SER A 186 39.64 -9.07 0.85
CA SER A 186 39.56 -8.22 2.03
C SER A 186 40.93 -7.81 2.57
N GLY A 187 40.94 -6.67 3.23
CA GLY A 187 42.05 -6.15 4.02
C GLY A 187 41.56 -5.37 5.24
N ASN A 188 42.47 -4.61 5.84
CA ASN A 188 42.19 -3.68 6.91
C ASN A 188 42.17 -2.22 6.44
N THR A 189 41.89 -1.97 5.17
CA THR A 189 41.88 -0.62 4.60
C THR A 189 40.50 -0.22 4.09
N THR A 190 40.10 1.02 4.31
CA THR A 190 38.95 1.67 3.69
C THR A 190 39.41 2.76 2.73
N ARG A 191 38.51 3.33 1.94
CA ARG A 191 38.81 4.47 1.07
C ARG A 191 38.09 5.72 1.54
N GLY A 192 38.82 6.82 1.61
CA GLY A 192 38.27 8.12 1.92
C GLY A 192 37.50 8.76 0.78
N HIS A 193 37.05 9.98 0.97
CA HIS A 193 36.43 10.81 -0.05
C HIS A 193 37.41 11.04 -1.21
N ARG A 194 36.94 10.96 -2.47
CA ARG A 194 37.81 11.02 -3.65
C ARG A 194 38.69 12.26 -3.74
N VAL A 195 38.24 13.37 -3.16
CA VAL A 195 38.94 14.69 -3.20
C VAL A 195 39.49 15.07 -1.83
N LEU A 196 38.70 14.94 -0.76
CA LEU A 196 39.09 15.41 0.58
C LEU A 196 40.01 14.44 1.32
N GLY A 197 39.92 13.15 1.05
CA GLY A 197 40.74 12.10 1.67
C GLY A 197 41.06 11.00 0.67
N PRO A 198 41.75 11.27 -0.43
CA PRO A 198 41.99 10.27 -1.48
C PRO A 198 42.92 9.16 -0.99
N GLY A 199 42.68 7.95 -1.52
CA GLY A 199 43.51 6.79 -1.25
C GLY A 199 42.95 5.81 -0.25
N ASP A 200 43.79 4.87 0.13
CA ASP A 200 43.47 3.81 1.10
C ASP A 200 43.92 4.22 2.50
N HIS A 201 43.08 4.00 3.51
CA HIS A 201 43.32 4.37 4.90
C HIS A 201 43.17 3.14 5.79
N GLU A 202 44.15 2.94 6.67
CA GLU A 202 44.18 1.80 7.59
C GLU A 202 43.11 1.93 8.66
N VAL A 203 42.32 0.85 8.85
CA VAL A 203 41.38 0.65 9.94
C VAL A 203 41.97 -0.38 10.88
N LYS A 204 42.39 0.04 12.08
CA LYS A 204 43.05 -0.85 13.04
C LYS A 204 42.10 -1.79 13.75
N SER A 205 40.85 -1.36 13.91
CA SER A 205 39.77 -2.15 14.51
C SER A 205 38.41 -1.55 14.15
N PRO A 206 37.29 -2.30 14.29
CA PRO A 206 35.93 -1.82 14.01
C PRO A 206 35.58 -0.52 14.77
N GLU A 207 36.03 -0.36 16.02
CA GLU A 207 35.66 0.74 16.89
C GLU A 207 36.14 2.10 16.37
N VAL A 208 37.27 2.12 15.65
CA VAL A 208 37.83 3.38 15.08
C VAL A 208 37.37 3.67 13.67
N TYR A 209 36.55 2.80 13.07
CA TYR A 209 36.16 2.90 11.67
C TYR A 209 35.46 4.22 11.32
N ALA A 210 34.50 4.66 12.14
CA ALA A 210 33.77 5.89 11.92
C ALA A 210 34.70 7.14 11.98
N ASP A 211 35.68 7.14 12.90
CA ASP A 211 36.63 8.21 13.03
C ASP A 211 37.59 8.26 11.84
N VAL A 212 38.09 7.12 11.40
CA VAL A 212 38.92 7.02 10.18
C VAL A 212 38.15 7.55 8.95
N LEU A 213 36.88 7.22 8.80
CA LEU A 213 36.06 7.75 7.72
C LEU A 213 35.92 9.29 7.81
N ARG A 214 35.60 9.80 9.00
CA ARG A 214 35.41 11.26 9.23
C ARG A 214 36.68 12.05 8.97
N GLU A 215 37.82 11.58 9.44
CA GLU A 215 39.11 12.20 9.20
C GLU A 215 39.49 12.26 7.70
N ASN A 216 38.91 11.35 6.91
CA ASN A 216 39.13 11.22 5.48
C ASN A 216 37.92 11.66 4.62
N GLY A 217 37.13 12.59 5.16
CA GLY A 217 36.05 13.25 4.42
C GLY A 217 34.83 12.40 4.11
N VAL A 218 34.52 11.40 4.96
CA VAL A 218 33.32 10.57 4.83
C VAL A 218 32.58 10.53 6.15
N LEU A 219 31.33 10.99 6.15
CA LEU A 219 30.43 10.91 7.30
C LEU A 219 29.52 9.68 7.18
N LEU A 220 29.11 9.12 8.32
CA LEU A 220 28.04 8.12 8.37
C LEU A 220 26.69 8.77 8.05
N GLU A 221 25.68 7.96 7.72
CA GLU A 221 24.39 8.46 7.19
C GLU A 221 23.71 9.47 8.12
N ASP A 222 23.61 9.17 9.43
CA ASP A 222 22.96 10.06 10.40
C ASP A 222 23.70 11.39 10.54
N GLU A 223 25.03 11.36 10.49
CA GLU A 223 25.87 12.55 10.53
C GLU A 223 25.73 13.39 9.26
N ARG A 224 25.64 12.73 8.07
CA ARG A 224 25.40 13.43 6.81
C ARG A 224 24.04 14.12 6.82
N ARG A 225 22.99 13.41 7.27
CA ARG A 225 21.64 13.97 7.39
C ARG A 225 21.64 15.19 8.32
N SER A 226 22.26 15.07 9.47
CA SER A 226 22.37 16.17 10.44
C SER A 226 23.11 17.36 9.84
N ALA A 227 24.25 17.12 9.17
CA ALA A 227 25.05 18.17 8.54
C ALA A 227 24.27 18.91 7.42
N ILE A 228 23.47 18.18 6.62
CA ILE A 228 22.60 18.79 5.61
C ILE A 228 21.54 19.67 6.26
N LEU A 229 20.83 19.16 7.28
CA LEU A 229 19.78 19.92 7.96
C LEU A 229 20.33 21.12 8.73
N ASP A 230 21.53 21.00 9.33
CA ASP A 230 22.24 22.13 9.97
C ASP A 230 22.61 23.18 8.93
N GLY A 231 23.12 22.79 7.78
CA GLY A 231 23.42 23.70 6.69
C GLY A 231 22.17 24.38 6.13
N VAL A 232 21.05 23.67 6.00
CA VAL A 232 19.75 24.26 5.61
C VAL A 232 19.32 25.31 6.64
N ARG A 233 19.36 24.98 7.94
CA ARG A 233 19.05 25.96 9.01
C ARG A 233 19.96 27.16 8.98
N HIS A 234 21.23 26.97 8.63
CA HIS A 234 22.16 28.11 8.47
C HIS A 234 21.72 29.02 7.32
N VAL A 235 21.37 28.46 6.16
CA VAL A 235 20.84 29.23 5.02
C VAL A 235 19.58 30.00 5.41
N GLU A 236 18.64 29.39 6.13
CA GLU A 236 17.44 30.06 6.63
C GLU A 236 17.77 31.20 7.61
N SER A 237 18.76 30.99 8.49
CA SER A 237 19.15 32.01 9.47
C SER A 237 19.71 33.28 8.82
N GLU A 238 20.30 33.18 7.65
CA GLU A 238 20.76 34.32 6.86
C GLU A 238 19.65 35.04 6.08
N ARG A 239 18.44 34.43 6.03
CA ARG A 239 17.27 34.88 5.27
C ARG A 239 16.01 34.94 6.15
N PRO A 240 15.93 35.94 7.05
CA PRO A 240 14.83 36.03 8.01
C PRO A 240 13.44 35.93 7.33
N GLY A 241 12.63 35.00 7.78
CA GLY A 241 11.30 34.77 7.24
C GLY A 241 11.23 33.79 6.06
N CYS A 242 12.38 33.36 5.50
CA CYS A 242 12.39 32.33 4.48
C CYS A 242 12.41 30.91 5.08
N HIS A 243 11.87 29.96 4.32
CA HIS A 243 11.90 28.54 4.63
C HIS A 243 12.39 27.73 3.43
N VAL A 244 13.26 26.75 3.69
CA VAL A 244 13.74 25.79 2.68
C VAL A 244 12.91 24.52 2.75
N ASP A 245 12.17 24.22 1.69
CA ASP A 245 11.41 22.98 1.63
C ASP A 245 12.31 21.78 1.36
N THR A 246 12.38 20.86 2.32
CA THR A 246 13.20 19.65 2.25
C THR A 246 12.31 18.40 2.27
N PRO A 247 11.59 18.06 1.18
CA PRO A 247 10.73 16.89 1.14
C PRO A 247 11.51 15.63 1.50
N LYS A 248 10.94 14.83 2.41
CA LYS A 248 11.61 13.64 2.96
C LYS A 248 12.22 12.76 1.87
N ARG A 249 11.49 12.50 0.78
CA ARG A 249 11.96 11.66 -0.33
C ARG A 249 13.23 12.22 -0.98
N THR A 250 13.25 13.53 -1.26
CA THR A 250 14.40 14.20 -1.88
C THR A 250 15.57 14.26 -0.90
N LEU A 251 15.33 14.57 0.37
CA LEU A 251 16.36 14.59 1.41
C LEU A 251 17.00 13.20 1.59
N ASP A 252 16.19 12.13 1.66
CA ASP A 252 16.68 10.75 1.76
C ASP A 252 17.57 10.37 0.56
N GLU A 253 17.23 10.86 -0.64
CA GLU A 253 18.04 10.66 -1.83
C GLU A 253 19.35 11.48 -1.76
N VAL A 254 19.28 12.76 -1.39
CA VAL A 254 20.44 13.66 -1.27
C VAL A 254 21.48 13.14 -0.26
N VAL A 255 21.03 12.63 0.89
CA VAL A 255 21.92 12.00 1.89
C VAL A 255 22.74 10.86 1.27
N ASN A 256 22.18 10.14 0.28
CA ASN A 256 22.84 9.03 -0.40
C ASN A 256 23.62 9.46 -1.66
N LEU A 257 23.68 10.76 -1.99
CA LEU A 257 24.44 11.27 -3.12
C LEU A 257 25.78 11.92 -2.72
N CYS A 258 26.02 12.10 -1.42
CA CYS A 258 27.23 12.73 -0.92
C CYS A 258 27.87 11.90 0.21
N GLU A 259 29.17 12.09 0.41
CA GLU A 259 29.93 11.54 1.54
C GLU A 259 30.31 12.64 2.54
N TRP A 260 30.53 13.86 2.04
CA TRP A 260 30.81 15.06 2.83
C TRP A 260 29.96 16.23 2.33
N PRO A 261 28.76 16.43 2.89
CA PRO A 261 27.84 17.43 2.39
C PRO A 261 28.28 18.85 2.68
N THR A 262 28.24 19.72 1.69
CA THR A 262 28.33 21.16 1.81
C THR A 262 27.07 21.80 1.27
N VAL A 263 26.30 22.48 2.12
CA VAL A 263 25.02 23.12 1.74
C VAL A 263 25.32 24.52 1.20
N LEU A 264 24.84 24.79 -0.01
CA LEU A 264 25.07 26.01 -0.75
C LEU A 264 23.75 26.59 -1.25
N ALA A 265 23.64 27.93 -1.27
CA ALA A 265 22.51 28.64 -1.86
C ALA A 265 22.90 29.20 -3.23
N GLY A 266 22.02 29.00 -4.21
CA GLY A 266 22.14 29.60 -5.54
C GLY A 266 20.86 30.36 -5.91
N THR A 267 20.88 31.06 -7.04
CA THR A 267 19.81 31.91 -7.53
C THR A 267 19.51 31.63 -9.01
N PHE A 268 18.30 31.96 -9.43
CA PHE A 268 17.91 32.03 -10.84
C PHE A 268 17.25 33.37 -11.18
N ASP A 269 17.06 33.64 -12.46
CA ASP A 269 16.53 34.94 -12.90
C ASP A 269 15.04 35.07 -12.51
N GLU A 270 14.65 36.25 -12.02
CA GLU A 270 13.30 36.54 -11.51
C GLU A 270 12.20 36.30 -12.56
N GLU A 271 12.51 36.41 -13.85
CA GLU A 271 11.57 36.19 -14.93
C GLU A 271 10.94 34.78 -14.94
N PHE A 272 11.67 33.77 -14.40
CA PHE A 272 11.19 32.40 -14.32
C PHE A 272 10.06 32.22 -13.29
N LEU A 273 9.91 33.12 -12.33
CA LEU A 273 8.79 33.10 -11.37
C LEU A 273 7.42 33.33 -12.04
N LYS A 274 7.38 33.67 -13.32
CA LYS A 274 6.14 33.74 -14.13
C LYS A 274 5.65 32.35 -14.56
N VAL A 275 6.53 31.36 -14.58
CA VAL A 275 6.18 29.96 -14.84
C VAL A 275 5.51 29.40 -13.58
N PRO A 276 4.52 28.49 -13.71
CA PRO A 276 3.92 27.82 -12.55
C PRO A 276 4.97 27.26 -11.61
N HIS A 277 4.85 27.59 -10.32
CA HIS A 277 5.87 27.22 -9.33
C HIS A 277 6.04 25.69 -9.20
N GLU A 278 4.99 24.91 -9.49
CA GLU A 278 5.06 23.45 -9.45
C GLU A 278 6.04 22.88 -10.50
N ILE A 279 6.11 23.48 -11.69
CA ILE A 279 7.11 23.08 -12.70
C ILE A 279 8.52 23.44 -12.24
N ILE A 280 8.70 24.64 -11.67
CA ILE A 280 9.99 25.08 -11.14
C ILE A 280 10.45 24.11 -10.03
N CYS A 281 9.55 23.81 -9.07
CA CYS A 281 9.83 22.87 -7.99
C CYS A 281 10.09 21.45 -8.50
N GLU A 282 9.32 20.96 -9.47
CA GLU A 282 9.54 19.64 -10.06
C GLU A 282 10.92 19.57 -10.73
N SER A 283 11.28 20.58 -11.49
CA SER A 283 12.61 20.67 -12.11
C SER A 283 13.74 20.68 -11.07
N MET A 284 13.57 21.40 -9.97
CA MET A 284 14.55 21.45 -8.89
C MET A 284 14.60 20.15 -8.10
N LEU A 285 13.48 19.69 -7.55
CA LEU A 285 13.41 18.56 -6.64
C LEU A 285 13.64 17.20 -7.34
N SER A 286 12.95 16.96 -8.45
CA SER A 286 12.92 15.64 -9.09
C SER A 286 14.08 15.44 -10.06
N ASN A 287 14.53 16.51 -10.75
CA ASN A 287 15.60 16.40 -11.74
C ASN A 287 16.98 16.69 -11.15
N GLN A 288 17.09 17.75 -10.33
CA GLN A 288 18.38 18.24 -9.83
C GLN A 288 18.64 17.95 -8.35
N ARG A 289 17.64 17.53 -7.58
CA ARG A 289 17.70 17.34 -6.11
C ARG A 289 18.10 18.62 -5.36
N TYR A 290 17.63 19.77 -5.87
CA TYR A 290 17.75 21.05 -5.19
C TYR A 290 16.49 21.32 -4.38
N PHE A 291 16.66 22.05 -3.27
CA PHE A 291 15.57 22.40 -2.38
C PHE A 291 15.10 23.82 -2.67
N PRO A 292 13.81 24.04 -2.96
CA PRO A 292 13.25 25.36 -3.19
C PRO A 292 13.18 26.17 -1.88
N VAL A 293 13.29 27.49 -2.02
CA VAL A 293 13.21 28.44 -0.91
C VAL A 293 11.95 29.26 -1.04
N TYR A 294 11.14 29.31 0.01
CA TYR A 294 9.91 30.08 0.10
C TYR A 294 10.08 31.28 1.03
N ASP A 295 9.37 32.38 0.75
CA ASP A 295 9.30 33.54 1.63
C ASP A 295 8.31 33.32 2.80
N GLY A 296 8.18 34.32 3.69
CA GLY A 296 7.30 34.26 4.85
C GLY A 296 5.80 34.21 4.52
N ASP A 297 5.42 34.55 3.30
CA ASP A 297 4.04 34.48 2.79
C ASP A 297 3.78 33.17 2.04
N GLY A 298 4.77 32.28 1.95
CA GLY A 298 4.69 30.99 1.28
C GLY A 298 4.85 31.05 -0.24
N ASN A 299 5.35 32.14 -0.80
CA ASN A 299 5.63 32.25 -2.23
C ASN A 299 7.04 31.70 -2.52
N LEU A 300 7.19 31.03 -3.66
CA LEU A 300 8.49 30.58 -4.15
C LEU A 300 9.38 31.80 -4.42
N THR A 301 10.58 31.79 -3.87
CA THR A 301 11.60 32.80 -4.17
C THR A 301 12.42 32.36 -5.39
N ARG A 302 13.33 33.22 -5.83
CA ARG A 302 14.31 32.89 -6.89
C ARG A 302 15.56 32.15 -6.36
N GLU A 303 15.54 31.72 -5.11
CA GLU A 303 16.65 31.02 -4.50
C GLU A 303 16.38 29.51 -4.43
N PHE A 304 17.45 28.76 -4.46
CA PHE A 304 17.42 27.30 -4.22
C PHE A 304 18.63 26.87 -3.39
N VAL A 305 18.51 25.74 -2.74
CA VAL A 305 19.61 25.14 -1.98
C VAL A 305 20.07 23.86 -2.66
N VAL A 306 21.38 23.73 -2.83
CA VAL A 306 22.04 22.53 -3.36
C VAL A 306 22.99 21.95 -2.32
N VAL A 307 23.07 20.63 -2.25
CA VAL A 307 24.03 19.91 -1.41
C VAL A 307 25.16 19.39 -2.29
N SER A 308 26.33 19.93 -2.08
CA SER A 308 27.54 19.59 -2.82
C SER A 308 28.36 18.51 -2.11
N ASN A 309 28.98 17.62 -2.88
CA ASN A 309 29.98 16.66 -2.42
C ASN A 309 31.40 17.05 -2.87
N ALA A 310 31.61 18.29 -3.30
CA ALA A 310 32.90 18.81 -3.73
C ALA A 310 33.73 19.40 -2.56
N ASP A 311 35.01 19.72 -2.82
CA ASP A 311 35.81 20.47 -1.87
C ASP A 311 35.12 21.80 -1.55
N PRO A 312 34.85 22.13 -0.28
CA PRO A 312 34.27 23.43 0.13
C PRO A 312 35.00 24.64 -0.40
N LYS A 313 36.29 24.54 -0.70
CA LYS A 313 37.09 25.63 -1.27
C LYS A 313 36.64 26.08 -2.66
N VAL A 314 35.93 25.24 -3.40
CA VAL A 314 35.42 25.55 -4.74
C VAL A 314 33.91 25.82 -4.76
N SER A 315 33.28 26.10 -3.59
CA SER A 315 31.85 26.32 -3.45
C SER A 315 31.29 27.36 -4.40
N ALA A 316 32.01 28.49 -4.63
CA ALA A 316 31.56 29.51 -5.58
C ALA A 316 31.45 28.98 -7.03
N THR A 317 32.41 28.16 -7.46
CA THR A 317 32.37 27.53 -8.80
C THR A 317 31.22 26.50 -8.87
N VAL A 318 30.96 25.77 -7.79
CA VAL A 318 29.87 24.83 -7.70
C VAL A 318 28.51 25.53 -7.82
N VAL A 319 28.32 26.66 -7.11
CA VAL A 319 27.11 27.48 -7.19
C VAL A 319 26.89 27.99 -8.61
N ASP A 320 27.89 28.64 -9.22
CA ASP A 320 27.80 29.15 -10.60
C ASP A 320 27.44 28.01 -11.62
N GLY A 321 28.05 26.84 -11.45
CA GLY A 321 27.73 25.68 -12.29
C GLY A 321 26.27 25.21 -12.13
N ASN A 322 25.76 25.17 -10.90
CA ASN A 322 24.37 24.74 -10.62
C ASN A 322 23.36 25.81 -11.07
N GLU A 323 23.65 27.10 -10.91
CA GLU A 323 22.82 28.20 -11.42
C GLU A 323 22.66 28.14 -12.95
N ARG A 324 23.73 27.79 -13.69
CA ARG A 324 23.64 27.58 -15.14
C ARG A 324 22.76 26.39 -15.50
N VAL A 325 22.86 25.29 -14.76
CA VAL A 325 22.00 24.10 -15.00
C VAL A 325 20.55 24.43 -14.72
N VAL A 326 20.23 25.11 -13.62
CA VAL A 326 18.86 25.53 -13.29
C VAL A 326 18.34 26.47 -14.38
N ARG A 327 19.11 27.48 -14.78
CA ARG A 327 18.70 28.42 -15.86
C ARG A 327 18.31 27.67 -17.12
N ALA A 328 19.15 26.76 -17.62
CA ALA A 328 18.86 26.00 -18.84
C ALA A 328 17.55 25.19 -18.72
N ARG A 329 17.30 24.57 -17.56
CA ARG A 329 16.07 23.81 -17.31
C ARG A 329 14.84 24.70 -17.21
N LEU A 330 14.97 25.87 -16.59
CA LEU A 330 13.87 26.83 -16.46
C LEU A 330 13.57 27.54 -17.79
N ASP A 331 14.57 27.75 -18.64
CA ASP A 331 14.39 28.24 -20.02
C ASP A 331 13.52 27.24 -20.82
N ASP A 332 13.85 25.94 -20.77
CA ASP A 332 13.02 24.91 -21.42
C ASP A 332 11.60 24.90 -20.85
N ALA A 333 11.45 24.91 -19.53
CA ALA A 333 10.15 24.91 -18.86
C ALA A 333 9.30 26.13 -19.23
N LYS A 334 9.91 27.33 -19.27
CA LYS A 334 9.26 28.56 -19.68
C LYS A 334 8.83 28.50 -21.14
N PHE A 335 9.70 28.01 -22.02
CA PHE A 335 9.39 27.84 -23.43
C PHE A 335 8.18 26.91 -23.64
N PHE A 336 8.16 25.73 -23.01
CA PHE A 336 7.04 24.80 -23.11
C PHE A 336 5.73 25.44 -22.60
N TYR A 337 5.77 26.11 -21.46
CA TYR A 337 4.59 26.76 -20.89
C TYR A 337 4.06 27.87 -21.80
N GLU A 338 4.93 28.74 -22.33
CA GLU A 338 4.54 29.83 -23.21
C GLU A 338 4.02 29.34 -24.58
N GLU A 339 4.56 28.25 -25.13
CA GLU A 339 4.07 27.63 -26.37
C GLU A 339 2.70 26.95 -26.14
N ASP A 340 2.52 26.27 -25.01
CA ASP A 340 1.26 25.63 -24.65
C ASP A 340 0.14 26.66 -24.48
N LEU A 341 0.43 27.84 -23.91
CA LEU A 341 -0.55 28.94 -23.76
C LEU A 341 -1.08 29.49 -25.08
N LYS A 342 -0.39 29.26 -26.18
CA LYS A 342 -0.84 29.69 -27.53
C LYS A 342 -1.88 28.76 -28.15
N VAL A 343 -2.04 27.56 -27.58
CA VAL A 343 -2.94 26.53 -28.09
C VAL A 343 -4.25 26.57 -27.31
N PRO A 344 -5.41 26.72 -28.02
CA PRO A 344 -6.72 26.59 -27.37
C PRO A 344 -6.86 25.22 -26.66
N MET A 345 -7.45 25.19 -25.47
CA MET A 345 -7.59 23.93 -24.72
C MET A 345 -8.44 22.90 -25.46
N ASP A 346 -9.44 23.31 -26.22
CA ASP A 346 -10.25 22.40 -27.03
C ASP A 346 -9.42 21.71 -28.13
N ASP A 347 -8.38 22.35 -28.65
CA ASP A 347 -7.45 21.74 -29.61
C ASP A 347 -6.58 20.65 -28.93
N PHE A 348 -6.21 20.83 -27.67
CA PHE A 348 -5.57 19.76 -26.89
C PHE A 348 -6.52 18.59 -26.69
N VAL A 349 -7.80 18.83 -26.40
CA VAL A 349 -8.81 17.77 -26.27
C VAL A 349 -8.91 16.94 -27.56
N GLU A 350 -8.92 17.57 -28.73
CA GLU A 350 -8.95 16.83 -30.00
C GLU A 350 -7.68 15.99 -30.23
N ARG A 351 -6.49 16.49 -29.82
CA ARG A 351 -5.23 15.73 -29.89
C ARG A 351 -5.23 14.50 -28.99
N LEU A 352 -6.05 14.41 -27.94
CA LEU A 352 -6.21 13.21 -27.10
C LEU A 352 -6.70 11.99 -27.91
N GLY A 353 -7.20 12.18 -29.12
CA GLY A 353 -7.50 11.10 -30.06
C GLY A 353 -6.29 10.26 -30.49
N THR A 354 -5.08 10.78 -30.32
CA THR A 354 -3.84 10.04 -30.59
C THR A 354 -3.27 9.32 -29.36
N VAL A 355 -3.81 9.60 -28.17
CA VAL A 355 -3.34 9.02 -26.90
C VAL A 355 -4.18 7.80 -26.55
N VAL A 356 -3.59 6.63 -26.54
CA VAL A 356 -4.28 5.40 -26.15
C VAL A 356 -4.53 5.40 -24.64
N PHE A 357 -5.78 5.22 -24.24
CA PHE A 357 -6.12 4.97 -22.83
C PHE A 357 -5.86 3.51 -22.48
N GLN A 358 -6.47 2.62 -23.24
CA GLN A 358 -6.27 1.16 -23.17
C GLN A 358 -6.65 0.58 -24.57
N GLU A 359 -5.92 -0.42 -25.05
CA GLU A 359 -6.04 -0.90 -26.43
C GLU A 359 -7.48 -1.28 -26.83
N LYS A 360 -8.24 -1.93 -25.94
CA LYS A 360 -9.62 -2.35 -26.19
C LYS A 360 -10.65 -1.26 -25.87
N LEU A 361 -10.30 -0.31 -24.98
CA LEU A 361 -11.21 0.75 -24.54
C LEU A 361 -11.07 2.05 -25.36
N GLY A 362 -10.02 2.10 -26.20
CA GLY A 362 -9.80 3.21 -27.10
C GLY A 362 -8.93 4.33 -26.55
N THR A 363 -9.16 5.55 -27.03
CA THR A 363 -8.33 6.71 -26.77
C THR A 363 -8.77 7.50 -25.53
N VAL A 364 -7.89 8.37 -25.04
CA VAL A 364 -8.23 9.31 -23.95
C VAL A 364 -9.33 10.29 -24.39
N ARG A 365 -9.41 10.65 -25.67
CA ARG A 365 -10.52 11.48 -26.20
C ARG A 365 -11.88 10.80 -26.02
N GLN A 366 -11.95 9.50 -26.30
CA GLN A 366 -13.17 8.70 -26.07
C GLN A 366 -13.49 8.59 -24.57
N LYS A 367 -12.48 8.42 -23.71
CA LYS A 367 -12.67 8.48 -22.26
C LYS A 367 -13.24 9.83 -21.81
N VAL A 368 -12.73 10.94 -22.32
CA VAL A 368 -13.25 12.29 -22.02
C VAL A 368 -14.74 12.39 -22.38
N THR A 369 -15.16 11.89 -23.54
CA THR A 369 -16.57 11.90 -23.93
C THR A 369 -17.46 11.15 -22.93
N ARG A 370 -17.02 10.01 -22.42
CA ARG A 370 -17.75 9.25 -21.39
C ARG A 370 -17.74 9.97 -20.04
N MET A 371 -16.61 10.59 -19.69
CA MET A 371 -16.49 11.39 -18.46
C MET A 371 -17.43 12.60 -18.46
N GLU A 372 -17.67 13.28 -19.60
CA GLU A 372 -18.62 14.38 -19.73
C GLU A 372 -20.03 13.94 -19.32
N VAL A 373 -20.48 12.78 -19.82
CA VAL A 373 -21.81 12.22 -19.52
C VAL A 373 -21.93 11.86 -18.04
N LEU A 374 -20.90 11.20 -17.50
CA LEU A 374 -20.87 10.77 -16.10
C LEU A 374 -20.82 11.96 -15.13
N ALA A 375 -19.95 12.96 -15.38
CA ALA A 375 -19.80 14.11 -14.51
C ALA A 375 -21.09 14.94 -14.42
N GLU A 376 -21.77 15.14 -15.57
CA GLU A 376 -23.07 15.80 -15.61
C GLU A 376 -24.14 15.01 -14.83
N ALA A 377 -24.14 13.67 -14.96
CA ALA A 377 -25.07 12.80 -14.24
C ALA A 377 -24.83 12.82 -12.73
N VAL A 378 -23.57 12.77 -12.28
CA VAL A 378 -23.21 12.90 -10.86
C VAL A 378 -23.67 14.23 -10.30
N ALA A 379 -23.44 15.34 -11.02
CA ALA A 379 -23.89 16.67 -10.60
C ALA A 379 -25.43 16.74 -10.45
N LYS A 380 -26.18 16.23 -11.42
CA LYS A 380 -27.65 16.14 -11.34
C LYS A 380 -28.12 15.31 -10.15
N ALA A 381 -27.52 14.15 -9.93
CA ALA A 381 -27.86 13.28 -8.80
C ALA A 381 -27.53 13.91 -7.46
N ALA A 382 -26.47 14.75 -7.39
CA ALA A 382 -26.13 15.52 -6.21
C ALA A 382 -27.07 16.74 -5.96
N GLY A 383 -28.08 16.96 -6.82
CA GLY A 383 -29.01 18.07 -6.69
C GLY A 383 -28.44 19.41 -7.14
N ALA A 384 -27.40 19.41 -7.98
CA ALA A 384 -26.79 20.62 -8.51
C ALA A 384 -27.73 21.37 -9.46
N ASP A 385 -27.61 22.69 -9.51
CA ASP A 385 -28.30 23.52 -10.48
C ASP A 385 -27.76 23.32 -11.91
N GLU A 386 -28.47 23.85 -12.91
CA GLU A 386 -28.10 23.70 -14.32
C GLU A 386 -26.71 24.30 -14.64
N ARG A 387 -26.33 25.39 -13.95
CA ARG A 387 -25.00 25.97 -14.08
C ARG A 387 -23.91 25.01 -13.60
N ALA A 388 -24.06 24.45 -12.41
CA ALA A 388 -23.08 23.51 -11.85
C ALA A 388 -22.99 22.22 -12.68
N CYS A 389 -24.10 21.72 -13.22
CA CYS A 389 -24.10 20.59 -14.17
C CYS A 389 -23.30 20.91 -15.43
N SER A 390 -23.50 22.08 -16.00
CA SER A 390 -22.75 22.54 -17.19
C SER A 390 -21.27 22.73 -16.91
N LEU A 391 -20.89 23.24 -15.71
CA LEU A 391 -19.50 23.37 -15.29
C LEU A 391 -18.84 22.00 -15.08
N ALA A 392 -19.56 21.03 -14.49
CA ALA A 392 -19.05 19.67 -14.32
C ALA A 392 -18.76 19.00 -15.67
N LYS A 393 -19.65 19.16 -16.63
CA LYS A 393 -19.44 18.68 -18.00
C LYS A 393 -18.25 19.36 -18.69
N ARG A 394 -18.14 20.71 -18.61
CA ARG A 394 -17.02 21.46 -19.18
C ARG A 394 -15.70 21.08 -18.53
N ALA A 395 -15.65 20.93 -17.21
CA ALA A 395 -14.46 20.51 -16.50
C ALA A 395 -14.04 19.09 -16.89
N ALA A 396 -14.99 18.15 -17.05
CA ALA A 396 -14.71 16.81 -17.54
C ALA A 396 -14.15 16.80 -18.96
N HIS A 397 -14.68 17.67 -19.84
CA HIS A 397 -14.19 17.85 -21.20
C HIS A 397 -12.72 18.27 -21.23
N LEU A 398 -12.32 19.19 -20.34
CA LEU A 398 -10.97 19.74 -20.30
C LEU A 398 -9.99 18.98 -19.39
N ALA A 399 -10.49 18.09 -18.54
CA ALA A 399 -9.73 17.50 -17.44
C ALA A 399 -8.43 16.76 -17.87
N LYS A 400 -8.40 16.22 -19.08
CA LYS A 400 -7.25 15.47 -19.63
C LYS A 400 -6.50 16.22 -20.72
N ALA A 401 -6.91 17.46 -21.05
CA ALA A 401 -6.38 18.23 -22.17
C ALA A 401 -4.85 18.42 -22.07
N ASP A 402 -4.34 18.62 -20.87
CA ASP A 402 -2.93 18.88 -20.61
C ASP A 402 -1.99 17.67 -20.85
N LEU A 403 -2.52 16.46 -20.98
CA LEU A 403 -1.72 15.25 -21.24
C LEU A 403 -0.92 15.32 -22.57
N VAL A 404 -1.35 16.16 -23.51
CA VAL A 404 -0.69 16.36 -24.79
C VAL A 404 0.02 17.70 -24.89
N SER A 405 0.07 18.46 -23.81
CA SER A 405 0.86 19.69 -23.71
C SER A 405 2.35 19.39 -23.62
N GLN A 406 3.21 20.29 -24.10
CA GLN A 406 4.65 20.11 -24.07
C GLN A 406 5.16 20.03 -22.62
N ALA A 407 4.62 20.89 -21.74
CA ALA A 407 5.02 20.90 -20.34
C ALA A 407 4.68 19.57 -19.62
N VAL A 408 3.51 18.98 -19.85
CA VAL A 408 3.14 17.71 -19.19
C VAL A 408 3.84 16.50 -19.81
N VAL A 409 4.16 16.54 -21.10
CA VAL A 409 4.98 15.48 -21.74
C VAL A 409 6.38 15.43 -21.11
N GLU A 410 6.98 16.56 -20.76
CA GLU A 410 8.28 16.64 -20.07
C GLU A 410 8.12 16.42 -18.54
N PHE A 411 7.13 17.04 -17.93
CA PHE A 411 6.87 17.00 -16.48
C PHE A 411 5.57 16.23 -16.19
N THR A 412 5.60 14.93 -16.39
CA THR A 412 4.40 14.05 -16.33
C THR A 412 3.67 14.09 -14.98
N ASN A 413 4.37 14.40 -13.88
CA ASN A 413 3.77 14.53 -12.55
C ASN A 413 2.87 15.78 -12.43
N GLN A 414 2.96 16.72 -13.36
CA GLN A 414 2.21 17.96 -13.37
C GLN A 414 0.88 17.87 -14.14
N GLN A 415 0.48 16.67 -14.56
CA GLN A 415 -0.83 16.43 -15.16
C GLN A 415 -1.97 16.86 -14.22
N GLY A 416 -2.96 17.54 -14.76
CA GLY A 416 -4.04 18.17 -14.01
C GLY A 416 -3.66 19.53 -13.44
N VAL A 417 -2.48 19.68 -12.85
CA VAL A 417 -1.97 20.95 -12.33
C VAL A 417 -1.82 21.95 -13.47
N MET A 418 -1.12 21.55 -14.54
CA MET A 418 -0.95 22.41 -15.73
C MET A 418 -2.25 22.68 -16.44
N GLY A 419 -3.13 21.69 -16.54
CA GLY A 419 -4.48 21.86 -17.07
C GLY A 419 -5.26 22.96 -16.35
N GLY A 420 -5.14 23.06 -15.02
CA GLY A 420 -5.73 24.14 -14.24
C GLY A 420 -5.16 25.53 -14.58
N TYR A 421 -3.85 25.64 -14.80
CA TYR A 421 -3.22 26.90 -15.24
C TYR A 421 -3.66 27.30 -16.66
N TYR A 422 -3.71 26.36 -17.58
CA TYR A 422 -4.17 26.60 -18.95
C TYR A 422 -5.64 27.00 -18.99
N ALA A 423 -6.49 26.34 -18.21
CA ALA A 423 -7.90 26.70 -18.08
C ALA A 423 -8.07 28.13 -17.55
N LYS A 424 -7.32 28.51 -16.53
CA LYS A 424 -7.31 29.86 -15.97
C LYS A 424 -6.86 30.89 -17.00
N ALA A 425 -5.80 30.62 -17.74
CA ALA A 425 -5.31 31.50 -18.80
C ALA A 425 -6.30 31.63 -19.97
N ALA A 426 -7.07 30.57 -20.27
CA ALA A 426 -8.13 30.55 -21.25
C ALA A 426 -9.41 31.29 -20.78
N GLY A 427 -9.50 31.73 -19.52
CA GLY A 427 -10.65 32.45 -18.96
C GLY A 427 -11.78 31.53 -18.50
N GLU A 428 -11.53 30.23 -18.27
CA GLU A 428 -12.51 29.32 -17.70
C GLU A 428 -12.89 29.74 -16.26
N PRO A 429 -14.11 29.44 -15.80
CA PRO A 429 -14.52 29.67 -14.41
C PRO A 429 -13.61 28.98 -13.40
N GLN A 430 -13.42 29.57 -12.22
CA GLN A 430 -12.52 29.06 -11.20
C GLN A 430 -12.88 27.62 -10.79
N GLU A 431 -14.18 27.30 -10.71
CA GLU A 431 -14.68 25.95 -10.39
C GLU A 431 -14.22 24.90 -11.42
N VAL A 432 -14.09 25.27 -12.69
CA VAL A 432 -13.56 24.41 -13.76
C VAL A 432 -12.05 24.25 -13.61
N CYS A 433 -11.32 25.34 -13.34
CA CYS A 433 -9.88 25.30 -13.13
C CYS A 433 -9.50 24.40 -11.96
N ASP A 434 -10.21 24.56 -10.83
CA ASP A 434 -9.97 23.75 -9.63
C ASP A 434 -10.34 22.27 -9.88
N ALA A 435 -11.44 22.01 -10.55
CA ALA A 435 -11.86 20.66 -10.91
C ALA A 435 -10.81 19.94 -11.80
N ILE A 436 -10.25 20.62 -12.79
CA ILE A 436 -9.19 20.09 -13.63
C ILE A 436 -7.96 19.76 -12.78
N ARG A 437 -7.57 20.66 -11.87
CA ARG A 437 -6.41 20.47 -10.99
C ARG A 437 -6.59 19.30 -10.02
N GLU A 438 -7.80 19.11 -9.50
CA GLU A 438 -8.08 18.19 -8.41
C GLU A 438 -8.65 16.83 -8.82
N HIS A 439 -9.05 16.61 -10.07
CA HIS A 439 -9.78 15.41 -10.47
C HIS A 439 -9.01 14.09 -10.31
N TYR A 440 -7.69 14.14 -10.21
CA TYR A 440 -6.90 12.95 -9.86
C TYR A 440 -6.99 12.57 -8.38
N ARG A 441 -7.45 13.49 -7.51
CA ARG A 441 -7.66 13.21 -6.08
C ARG A 441 -8.89 12.30 -5.87
N PRO A 442 -8.90 11.48 -4.82
CA PRO A 442 -7.75 11.09 -4.02
C PRO A 442 -6.84 10.16 -4.83
N ARG A 443 -5.51 10.33 -4.69
CA ARG A 443 -4.48 9.55 -5.40
C ARG A 443 -4.08 8.29 -4.65
N PHE A 444 -4.31 8.29 -3.33
CA PHE A 444 -4.06 7.19 -2.41
C PHE A 444 -5.05 7.24 -1.23
N ALA A 445 -5.08 6.19 -0.41
CA ALA A 445 -5.95 6.16 0.77
C ALA A 445 -5.55 7.25 1.77
N GLY A 446 -6.52 8.11 2.18
CA GLY A 446 -6.27 9.24 3.07
C GLY A 446 -5.78 10.52 2.38
N ASP A 447 -5.66 10.55 1.04
CA ASP A 447 -5.42 11.79 0.28
C ASP A 447 -6.63 12.72 0.37
N GLU A 448 -6.41 14.02 0.19
CA GLU A 448 -7.46 15.01 0.15
C GLU A 448 -8.45 14.73 -0.98
N LEU A 449 -9.71 14.97 -0.72
CA LEU A 449 -10.75 14.94 -1.75
C LEU A 449 -10.77 16.26 -2.53
N PRO A 450 -11.32 16.27 -3.77
CA PRO A 450 -11.62 17.53 -4.46
C PRO A 450 -12.49 18.43 -3.57
N SER A 451 -12.11 19.71 -3.49
CA SER A 451 -12.71 20.69 -2.57
C SER A 451 -14.14 21.04 -2.94
N GLY A 452 -14.43 21.18 -4.23
CA GLY A 452 -15.72 21.58 -4.78
C GLY A 452 -16.55 20.44 -5.35
N LEU A 453 -17.88 20.66 -5.48
CA LEU A 453 -18.78 19.68 -6.11
C LEU A 453 -18.36 19.33 -7.53
N VAL A 454 -18.01 20.34 -8.34
CA VAL A 454 -17.58 20.15 -9.74
C VAL A 454 -16.36 19.24 -9.81
N GLY A 455 -15.37 19.45 -8.94
CA GLY A 455 -14.18 18.60 -8.84
C GLY A 455 -14.51 17.17 -8.45
N LYS A 456 -15.41 16.96 -7.48
CA LYS A 456 -15.89 15.62 -7.10
C LYS A 456 -16.59 14.90 -8.25
N CYS A 457 -17.44 15.62 -9.01
CA CYS A 457 -18.14 15.05 -10.16
C CYS A 457 -17.17 14.55 -11.23
N VAL A 458 -16.14 15.33 -11.56
CA VAL A 458 -15.13 14.94 -12.55
C VAL A 458 -14.27 13.79 -12.04
N ALA A 459 -13.85 13.83 -10.77
CA ALA A 459 -13.03 12.78 -10.16
C ALA A 459 -13.78 11.44 -10.05
N ILE A 460 -15.08 11.46 -9.72
CA ILE A 460 -15.93 10.26 -9.74
C ILE A 460 -16.05 9.73 -11.16
N ALA A 461 -16.32 10.60 -12.14
CA ALA A 461 -16.45 10.23 -13.54
C ALA A 461 -15.19 9.55 -14.08
N ASP A 462 -14.01 10.14 -13.85
CA ASP A 462 -12.71 9.59 -14.29
C ASP A 462 -12.43 8.20 -13.70
N LYS A 463 -12.65 8.05 -12.39
CA LYS A 463 -12.37 6.81 -11.67
C LYS A 463 -13.38 5.72 -12.00
N LEU A 464 -14.67 6.06 -12.02
CA LEU A 464 -15.74 5.11 -12.31
C LEU A 464 -15.69 4.62 -13.76
N ASP A 465 -15.41 5.52 -14.72
CA ASP A 465 -15.18 5.15 -16.12
C ASP A 465 -14.07 4.07 -16.20
N THR A 466 -12.93 4.33 -15.54
CA THR A 466 -11.82 3.35 -15.55
C THR A 466 -12.25 2.00 -14.95
N VAL A 467 -12.90 2.00 -13.78
CA VAL A 467 -13.37 0.76 -13.14
C VAL A 467 -14.30 -0.02 -14.06
N CYS A 468 -15.35 0.62 -14.57
CA CYS A 468 -16.33 -0.03 -15.43
C CYS A 468 -15.71 -0.54 -16.75
N GLY A 469 -14.80 0.25 -17.35
CA GLY A 469 -14.13 -0.12 -18.60
C GLY A 469 -13.27 -1.36 -18.47
N ILE A 470 -12.47 -1.46 -17.41
CA ILE A 470 -11.58 -2.60 -17.18
C ILE A 470 -12.39 -3.89 -16.93
N PHE A 471 -13.53 -3.78 -16.23
CA PHE A 471 -14.45 -4.92 -16.07
C PHE A 471 -15.16 -5.29 -17.39
N ALA A 472 -15.52 -4.30 -18.22
CA ALA A 472 -16.18 -4.55 -19.50
C ALA A 472 -15.30 -5.31 -20.50
N ILE A 473 -13.97 -5.25 -20.38
CA ILE A 473 -13.02 -5.99 -21.21
C ILE A 473 -12.51 -7.28 -20.56
N ASP A 474 -13.11 -7.68 -19.44
CA ASP A 474 -12.76 -8.89 -18.67
C ASP A 474 -11.29 -8.91 -18.17
N GLU A 475 -10.81 -7.76 -17.70
CA GLU A 475 -9.46 -7.61 -17.12
C GLU A 475 -9.52 -7.10 -15.65
N PRO A 476 -10.39 -7.66 -14.76
CA PRO A 476 -10.49 -7.20 -13.39
C PRO A 476 -9.18 -7.41 -12.62
N PRO A 477 -8.90 -6.57 -11.59
CA PRO A 477 -7.68 -6.71 -10.82
C PRO A 477 -7.64 -8.04 -10.06
N THR A 478 -6.52 -8.76 -10.16
CA THR A 478 -6.25 -10.01 -9.43
C THR A 478 -5.40 -9.77 -8.18
N GLY A 479 -5.22 -10.75 -7.29
CA GLY A 479 -4.55 -10.62 -5.99
C GLY A 479 -3.32 -9.71 -5.98
N SER A 480 -2.34 -9.95 -6.85
CA SER A 480 -1.07 -9.20 -6.94
C SER A 480 -1.00 -8.19 -8.10
N SER A 481 -1.94 -8.22 -9.06
CA SER A 481 -1.90 -7.40 -10.28
C SER A 481 -3.06 -6.41 -10.34
N ASP A 482 -2.75 -5.13 -10.48
CA ASP A 482 -3.69 -4.02 -10.69
C ASP A 482 -3.01 -2.89 -11.49
N PRO A 483 -2.70 -3.14 -12.78
CA PRO A 483 -1.93 -2.18 -13.57
C PRO A 483 -2.67 -0.86 -13.82
N PHE A 484 -4.01 -0.86 -13.77
CA PHE A 484 -4.84 0.34 -13.96
C PHE A 484 -5.28 0.98 -12.65
N ALA A 485 -4.77 0.53 -11.51
CA ALA A 485 -5.10 1.04 -10.19
C ALA A 485 -6.62 1.07 -9.87
N VAL A 486 -7.34 0.06 -10.36
CA VAL A 486 -8.80 -0.07 -10.24
C VAL A 486 -9.25 -0.12 -8.77
N ARG A 487 -8.45 -0.74 -7.88
CA ARG A 487 -8.72 -0.75 -6.43
C ARG A 487 -8.67 0.64 -5.83
N ARG A 488 -7.65 1.42 -6.17
CA ARG A 488 -7.52 2.81 -5.70
C ARG A 488 -8.61 3.69 -6.27
N ALA A 489 -8.97 3.49 -7.53
CA ALA A 489 -10.06 4.20 -8.17
C ALA A 489 -11.38 3.95 -7.44
N ALA A 490 -11.72 2.69 -7.13
CA ALA A 490 -12.95 2.34 -6.40
C ALA A 490 -12.97 2.92 -4.99
N ILE A 491 -11.86 2.86 -4.23
CA ILE A 491 -11.75 3.50 -2.90
C ILE A 491 -11.96 5.02 -3.01
N GLY A 492 -11.41 5.66 -4.04
CA GLY A 492 -11.61 7.09 -4.29
C GLY A 492 -13.07 7.43 -4.58
N VAL A 493 -13.77 6.63 -5.41
CA VAL A 493 -15.21 6.79 -5.65
C VAL A 493 -16.01 6.65 -4.36
N ILE A 494 -15.72 5.62 -3.55
CA ILE A 494 -16.36 5.39 -2.25
C ILE A 494 -16.17 6.61 -1.34
N ALA A 495 -14.95 7.10 -1.19
CA ALA A 495 -14.65 8.23 -0.32
C ALA A 495 -15.42 9.51 -0.73
N MET A 496 -15.54 9.79 -2.03
CA MET A 496 -16.30 10.94 -2.54
C MET A 496 -17.80 10.74 -2.38
N LEU A 497 -18.35 9.56 -2.69
CA LEU A 497 -19.78 9.29 -2.56
C LEU A 497 -20.27 9.35 -1.11
N ARG A 498 -19.43 9.02 -0.13
CA ARG A 498 -19.76 9.23 1.30
C ARG A 498 -20.01 10.70 1.65
N THR A 499 -19.53 11.63 0.84
CA THR A 499 -19.83 13.08 0.98
C THR A 499 -21.02 13.54 0.13
N LEU A 500 -21.62 12.65 -0.65
CA LEU A 500 -22.70 12.92 -1.59
C LEU A 500 -23.80 11.85 -1.45
N PRO A 501 -24.52 11.80 -0.32
CA PRO A 501 -25.43 10.68 0.00
C PRO A 501 -26.63 10.55 -0.94
N SER A 502 -26.98 11.59 -1.70
CA SER A 502 -28.03 11.55 -2.73
C SER A 502 -27.59 10.90 -4.05
N VAL A 503 -26.30 10.59 -4.19
CA VAL A 503 -25.73 10.03 -5.42
C VAL A 503 -25.59 8.52 -5.29
N HIS A 504 -26.40 7.79 -6.02
CA HIS A 504 -26.45 6.33 -5.98
C HIS A 504 -25.50 5.70 -7.00
N LEU A 505 -24.74 4.70 -6.56
CA LEU A 505 -23.66 4.08 -7.35
C LEU A 505 -24.19 3.19 -8.49
N ARG A 506 -25.25 2.39 -8.28
CA ARG A 506 -25.79 1.49 -9.33
C ARG A 506 -26.22 2.23 -10.61
N PRO A 507 -26.97 3.35 -10.56
CA PRO A 507 -27.31 4.13 -11.75
C PRO A 507 -26.07 4.63 -12.49
N LEU A 508 -25.02 5.05 -11.76
CA LEU A 508 -23.79 5.53 -12.38
C LEU A 508 -23.00 4.38 -13.06
N ILE A 509 -22.93 3.21 -12.46
CA ILE A 509 -22.34 2.01 -13.09
C ILE A 509 -23.08 1.69 -14.40
N LYS A 510 -24.42 1.68 -14.35
CA LYS A 510 -25.24 1.42 -15.54
C LYS A 510 -24.98 2.44 -16.65
N LEU A 511 -24.88 3.72 -16.30
CA LEU A 511 -24.59 4.80 -17.25
C LEU A 511 -23.19 4.67 -17.86
N ALA A 512 -22.18 4.37 -17.05
CA ALA A 512 -20.81 4.13 -17.51
C ALA A 512 -20.75 2.98 -18.51
N LEU A 513 -21.39 1.85 -18.19
CA LEU A 513 -21.44 0.68 -19.07
C LEU A 513 -22.22 0.96 -20.36
N ALA A 514 -23.31 1.73 -20.28
CA ALA A 514 -24.06 2.16 -21.47
C ALA A 514 -23.18 2.97 -22.42
N SER A 515 -22.36 3.91 -21.89
CA SER A 515 -21.45 4.70 -22.71
C SER A 515 -20.37 3.87 -23.41
N TYR A 516 -19.89 2.77 -22.78
CA TYR A 516 -19.00 1.82 -23.43
C TYR A 516 -19.70 0.99 -24.51
N ALA A 517 -20.94 0.57 -24.28
CA ALA A 517 -21.74 -0.13 -25.28
C ALA A 517 -22.05 0.77 -26.51
N GLU A 518 -22.36 2.05 -26.30
CA GLU A 518 -22.52 3.04 -27.36
C GLU A 518 -21.23 3.27 -28.17
N GLN A 519 -20.07 3.14 -27.54
CA GLN A 519 -18.77 3.19 -28.23
C GLN A 519 -18.53 1.92 -29.09
N GLY A 520 -19.32 0.85 -28.92
CA GLY A 520 -19.20 -0.40 -29.65
C GLY A 520 -18.39 -1.50 -28.94
N ILE A 521 -18.13 -1.37 -27.65
CA ILE A 521 -17.49 -2.41 -26.85
C ILE A 521 -18.55 -3.50 -26.55
N ALA A 522 -18.24 -4.75 -26.90
CA ALA A 522 -19.15 -5.88 -26.72
C ALA A 522 -18.94 -6.56 -25.37
N PHE A 523 -19.94 -6.57 -24.51
CA PHE A 523 -19.97 -7.26 -23.21
C PHE A 523 -21.41 -7.45 -22.73
N ASP A 524 -21.63 -8.33 -21.73
CA ASP A 524 -22.92 -8.45 -21.05
C ASP A 524 -23.03 -7.36 -19.97
N ALA A 525 -23.84 -6.35 -20.23
CA ALA A 525 -23.99 -5.20 -19.33
C ALA A 525 -24.57 -5.57 -17.95
N GLY A 526 -25.41 -6.61 -17.86
CA GLY A 526 -25.95 -7.12 -16.61
C GLY A 526 -24.87 -7.79 -15.77
N ALA A 527 -24.20 -8.79 -16.35
CA ALA A 527 -23.16 -9.56 -15.67
C ALA A 527 -21.96 -8.67 -15.27
N VAL A 528 -21.53 -7.74 -16.13
CA VAL A 528 -20.46 -6.81 -15.81
C VAL A 528 -20.90 -5.84 -14.72
N GLY A 529 -22.13 -5.32 -14.78
CA GLY A 529 -22.69 -4.44 -13.76
C GLY A 529 -22.71 -5.09 -12.37
N ASP A 530 -23.14 -6.34 -12.29
CA ASP A 530 -23.12 -7.12 -11.03
C ASP A 530 -21.69 -7.39 -10.54
N SER A 531 -20.76 -7.68 -11.44
CA SER A 531 -19.34 -7.86 -11.10
C SER A 531 -18.72 -6.59 -10.54
N VAL A 532 -18.99 -5.43 -11.14
CA VAL A 532 -18.54 -4.12 -10.64
C VAL A 532 -19.19 -3.83 -9.28
N ALA A 533 -20.48 -4.05 -9.12
CA ALA A 533 -21.18 -3.88 -7.85
C ALA A 533 -20.57 -4.74 -6.73
N GLY A 534 -20.33 -6.03 -7.01
CA GLY A 534 -19.65 -6.95 -6.09
C GLY A 534 -18.23 -6.49 -5.73
N PHE A 535 -17.52 -5.92 -6.69
CA PHE A 535 -16.18 -5.37 -6.44
C PHE A 535 -16.23 -4.17 -5.49
N PHE A 536 -17.17 -3.24 -5.66
CA PHE A 536 -17.39 -2.13 -4.73
C PHE A 536 -17.82 -2.63 -3.36
N GLN A 537 -18.72 -3.59 -3.28
CA GLN A 537 -19.17 -4.20 -2.04
C GLN A 537 -18.01 -4.79 -1.24
N GLY A 538 -17.10 -5.52 -1.90
CA GLY A 538 -15.90 -6.04 -1.24
C GLY A 538 -14.98 -4.93 -0.68
N ARG A 539 -14.93 -3.75 -1.31
CA ARG A 539 -14.17 -2.58 -0.80
C ARG A 539 -14.88 -1.93 0.38
N LEU A 540 -16.21 -1.79 0.30
CA LEU A 540 -17.03 -1.29 1.41
C LEU A 540 -16.91 -2.17 2.64
N ALA A 541 -16.95 -3.49 2.46
CA ALA A 541 -16.75 -4.44 3.55
C ALA A 541 -15.37 -4.28 4.24
N ALA A 542 -14.32 -4.06 3.45
CA ALA A 542 -12.99 -3.82 3.99
C ALA A 542 -12.93 -2.50 4.78
N ILE A 543 -13.49 -1.42 4.23
CA ILE A 543 -13.55 -0.10 4.89
C ILE A 543 -14.36 -0.17 6.19
N ALA A 544 -15.55 -0.79 6.18
CA ALA A 544 -16.37 -0.96 7.37
C ALA A 544 -15.64 -1.73 8.48
N LYS A 545 -14.89 -2.77 8.11
CA LYS A 545 -14.06 -3.54 9.03
C LYS A 545 -12.94 -2.69 9.63
N ASP A 546 -12.27 -1.89 8.82
CA ASP A 546 -11.20 -0.99 9.29
C ASP A 546 -11.76 0.12 10.20
N GLU A 547 -13.03 0.51 10.01
CA GLU A 547 -13.76 1.43 10.88
C GLU A 547 -14.32 0.75 12.16
N GLY A 548 -14.07 -0.55 12.34
CA GLY A 548 -14.36 -1.29 13.58
C GLY A 548 -15.73 -2.00 13.59
N VAL A 549 -16.46 -2.04 12.46
CA VAL A 549 -17.76 -2.74 12.36
C VAL A 549 -17.54 -4.25 12.36
N ALA A 550 -18.37 -4.99 13.07
CA ALA A 550 -18.27 -6.44 13.18
C ALA A 550 -18.50 -7.14 11.81
N PRO A 551 -17.72 -8.19 11.49
CA PRO A 551 -17.79 -8.85 10.17
C PRO A 551 -19.16 -9.43 9.80
N ASP A 552 -19.91 -9.91 10.78
CA ASP A 552 -21.25 -10.48 10.57
C ASP A 552 -22.31 -9.39 10.30
N ALA A 553 -22.22 -8.21 10.92
CA ALA A 553 -23.06 -7.07 10.57
C ALA A 553 -22.75 -6.58 9.13
N ILE A 554 -21.49 -6.57 8.74
CA ILE A 554 -21.06 -6.25 7.37
C ILE A 554 -21.63 -7.26 6.37
N GLU A 555 -21.53 -8.56 6.66
CA GLU A 555 -22.08 -9.64 5.82
C GLU A 555 -23.60 -9.51 5.69
N ALA A 556 -24.30 -9.27 6.79
CA ALA A 556 -25.76 -9.13 6.81
C ALA A 556 -26.27 -7.97 5.93
N VAL A 557 -25.63 -6.82 5.98
CA VAL A 557 -25.98 -5.65 5.13
C VAL A 557 -25.54 -5.88 3.69
N GLY A 558 -24.40 -6.51 3.48
CA GLY A 558 -23.92 -6.86 2.14
C GLY A 558 -24.85 -7.82 1.41
N ALA A 559 -25.45 -8.78 2.10
CA ALA A 559 -26.33 -9.80 1.52
C ALA A 559 -27.60 -9.22 0.88
N VAL A 560 -28.07 -8.06 1.33
CA VAL A 560 -29.25 -7.38 0.72
C VAL A 560 -28.86 -6.45 -0.45
N GLY A 561 -27.59 -6.50 -0.88
CA GLY A 561 -27.14 -5.86 -2.12
C GLY A 561 -26.99 -4.34 -2.07
N VAL A 562 -26.89 -3.75 -0.88
CA VAL A 562 -26.56 -2.34 -0.70
C VAL A 562 -25.11 -2.09 -1.13
N ILE A 563 -24.90 -1.13 -2.01
CA ILE A 563 -23.57 -0.71 -2.48
C ILE A 563 -23.34 0.80 -2.42
N ASP A 564 -24.35 1.57 -2.03
CA ASP A 564 -24.19 3.00 -1.83
C ASP A 564 -23.34 3.25 -0.57
N PRO A 565 -22.21 3.95 -0.68
CA PRO A 565 -21.18 3.92 0.37
C PRO A 565 -21.60 4.47 1.73
N ASP A 566 -22.31 5.59 1.75
CA ASP A 566 -22.79 6.19 3.01
C ASP A 566 -23.83 5.28 3.68
N GLU A 567 -24.78 4.82 2.88
CA GLU A 567 -25.85 3.95 3.33
C GLU A 567 -25.32 2.61 3.88
N PHE A 568 -24.42 1.95 3.15
CA PHE A 568 -23.80 0.69 3.55
C PHE A 568 -23.11 0.79 4.92
N ILE A 569 -22.24 1.80 5.09
CA ILE A 569 -21.49 1.97 6.34
C ILE A 569 -22.42 2.31 7.50
N ARG A 570 -23.37 3.22 7.31
CA ARG A 570 -24.31 3.62 8.35
C ARG A 570 -25.24 2.49 8.77
N ARG A 571 -25.76 1.71 7.81
CA ARG A 571 -26.58 0.51 8.10
C ARG A 571 -25.78 -0.53 8.88
N ALA A 572 -24.58 -0.87 8.44
CA ALA A 572 -23.73 -1.85 9.11
C ALA A 572 -23.35 -1.40 10.53
N THR A 573 -23.05 -0.12 10.71
CA THR A 573 -22.75 0.47 12.02
C THR A 573 -23.96 0.45 12.94
N ALA A 574 -25.17 0.80 12.46
CA ALA A 574 -26.40 0.78 13.24
C ALA A 574 -26.76 -0.65 13.68
N LEU A 575 -26.64 -1.62 12.78
CA LEU A 575 -26.90 -3.02 13.10
C LEU A 575 -25.90 -3.58 14.13
N ASP A 576 -24.61 -3.27 13.98
CA ASP A 576 -23.57 -3.68 14.93
C ASP A 576 -23.80 -3.09 16.32
N ARG A 577 -24.15 -1.81 16.39
CA ARG A 577 -24.50 -1.11 17.63
C ARG A 577 -25.74 -1.71 18.30
N ALA A 578 -26.84 -1.85 17.57
CA ALA A 578 -28.09 -2.40 18.09
C ALA A 578 -27.88 -3.82 18.65
N ARG A 579 -27.06 -4.62 17.97
CA ARG A 579 -26.69 -5.94 18.45
C ARG A 579 -25.81 -5.90 19.70
N ALA A 580 -24.84 -4.97 19.77
CA ALA A 580 -23.98 -4.82 20.93
C ALA A 580 -24.78 -4.38 22.19
N GLU A 581 -25.82 -3.56 22.01
CA GLU A 581 -26.70 -3.11 23.07
C GLU A 581 -27.69 -4.19 23.55
N SER A 582 -28.12 -5.09 22.64
CA SER A 582 -29.13 -6.14 22.96
C SER A 582 -28.75 -7.49 22.33
N PRO A 583 -27.64 -8.14 22.74
CA PRO A 583 -27.12 -9.35 22.10
C PRO A 583 -28.08 -10.53 22.06
N GLU A 584 -28.72 -10.83 23.21
CA GLU A 584 -29.68 -11.94 23.32
C GLU A 584 -30.92 -11.75 22.43
N LEU A 585 -31.42 -10.53 22.30
CA LEU A 585 -32.56 -10.22 21.45
C LEU A 585 -32.25 -10.48 19.97
N PHE A 586 -31.09 -10.00 19.49
CA PHE A 586 -30.69 -10.19 18.09
C PHE A 586 -30.31 -11.63 17.78
N GLU A 587 -29.76 -12.39 18.73
CA GLU A 587 -29.46 -13.82 18.57
C GLU A 587 -30.75 -14.66 18.45
N ASP A 588 -31.73 -14.38 19.31
CA ASP A 588 -33.07 -15.00 19.26
C ASP A 588 -33.79 -14.65 17.95
N LEU A 589 -33.73 -13.37 17.55
CA LEU A 589 -34.35 -12.88 16.32
C LEU A 589 -33.72 -13.52 15.08
N ALA A 590 -32.39 -13.65 15.04
CA ALA A 590 -31.66 -14.32 13.96
C ALA A 590 -32.02 -15.82 13.88
N THR A 591 -32.21 -16.46 15.04
CA THR A 591 -32.67 -17.87 15.11
C THR A 591 -34.07 -18.02 14.58
N ALA A 592 -34.98 -17.14 14.99
CA ALA A 592 -36.38 -17.14 14.51
C ALA A 592 -36.46 -16.84 13.01
N TYR A 593 -35.68 -15.87 12.53
CA TYR A 593 -35.58 -15.55 11.11
C TYR A 593 -35.06 -16.74 10.29
N ALA A 594 -33.96 -17.36 10.71
CA ALA A 594 -33.40 -18.53 10.01
C ALA A 594 -34.42 -19.69 9.95
N ARG A 595 -35.20 -19.92 11.03
CA ARG A 595 -36.27 -20.91 11.05
C ARG A 595 -37.41 -20.53 10.11
N ALA A 596 -37.83 -19.29 10.09
CA ALA A 596 -38.86 -18.77 9.21
C ALA A 596 -38.44 -18.90 7.74
N ALA A 597 -37.21 -18.45 7.40
CA ALA A 597 -36.64 -18.51 6.06
C ALA A 597 -36.48 -19.97 5.55
N HIS A 598 -36.15 -20.91 6.45
CA HIS A 598 -36.07 -22.34 6.08
C HIS A 598 -37.45 -22.97 5.76
N LEU A 599 -38.50 -22.53 6.44
CA LEU A 599 -39.86 -22.99 6.23
C LEU A 599 -40.58 -22.26 5.09
N ALA A 600 -40.16 -21.04 4.80
CA ALA A 600 -40.76 -20.16 3.80
C ALA A 600 -40.75 -20.80 2.41
N ASP A 601 -41.84 -20.58 1.67
CA ASP A 601 -41.97 -20.96 0.26
C ASP A 601 -42.32 -19.71 -0.57
N ALA A 602 -41.30 -19.15 -1.21
CA ALA A 602 -41.44 -17.95 -2.00
C ALA A 602 -42.48 -18.06 -3.14
N SER A 603 -42.75 -19.27 -3.62
CA SER A 603 -43.74 -19.50 -4.68
C SER A 603 -45.19 -19.21 -4.25
N LEU A 604 -45.46 -19.21 -2.93
CA LEU A 604 -46.78 -18.91 -2.36
C LEU A 604 -47.04 -17.40 -2.21
N GLY A 605 -46.00 -16.55 -2.36
CA GLY A 605 -46.08 -15.12 -2.12
C GLY A 605 -46.27 -14.76 -0.64
N SER A 606 -46.61 -13.49 -0.35
CA SER A 606 -46.78 -12.93 1.00
C SER A 606 -48.18 -12.43 1.31
N ASN A 607 -49.18 -12.72 0.44
CA ASN A 607 -50.54 -12.28 0.61
C ASN A 607 -51.31 -13.20 1.57
N VAL A 608 -51.50 -12.76 2.82
CA VAL A 608 -52.07 -13.54 3.92
C VAL A 608 -53.58 -13.30 3.99
N ASP A 609 -54.38 -14.38 4.09
CA ASP A 609 -55.81 -14.29 4.39
C ASP A 609 -56.02 -14.15 5.90
N ALA A 610 -56.31 -12.91 6.34
CA ALA A 610 -56.53 -12.59 7.74
C ALA A 610 -57.78 -13.21 8.35
N SER A 611 -58.77 -13.64 7.54
CA SER A 611 -60.06 -14.13 8.03
C SER A 611 -59.97 -15.51 8.69
N VAL A 612 -58.95 -16.30 8.35
CA VAL A 612 -58.73 -17.65 8.85
C VAL A 612 -57.63 -17.80 9.91
N LEU A 613 -57.05 -16.66 10.33
CA LEU A 613 -55.96 -16.63 11.30
C LEU A 613 -56.44 -16.77 12.76
N GLY A 614 -55.70 -17.52 13.56
CA GLY A 614 -55.78 -17.55 15.02
C GLY A 614 -55.11 -16.32 15.70
N ASP A 615 -55.19 -16.24 17.01
CA ASP A 615 -54.73 -15.07 17.77
C ASP A 615 -53.20 -14.83 17.64
N ALA A 616 -52.37 -15.88 17.70
CA ALA A 616 -50.94 -15.77 17.55
C ALA A 616 -50.53 -15.35 16.11
N GLU A 617 -51.23 -15.90 15.10
CA GLU A 617 -51.05 -15.58 13.71
C GLU A 617 -51.45 -14.12 13.40
N LYS A 618 -52.57 -13.63 13.94
CA LYS A 618 -53.02 -12.23 13.85
C LYS A 618 -52.04 -11.28 14.51
N SER A 619 -51.51 -11.69 15.67
CA SER A 619 -50.48 -10.88 16.37
C SER A 619 -49.21 -10.74 15.53
N LEU A 620 -48.74 -11.80 14.88
CA LEU A 620 -47.58 -11.77 13.98
C LEU A 620 -47.87 -10.93 12.73
N LEU A 621 -49.05 -11.09 12.11
CA LEU A 621 -49.44 -10.31 10.93
C LEU A 621 -49.46 -8.80 11.26
N ALA A 622 -50.08 -8.40 12.36
CA ALA A 622 -50.12 -7.00 12.78
C ALA A 622 -48.71 -6.45 13.04
N ALA A 623 -47.84 -7.24 13.68
CA ALA A 623 -46.44 -6.85 13.89
C ALA A 623 -45.64 -6.69 12.60
N CYS A 624 -45.90 -7.59 11.60
CA CYS A 624 -45.26 -7.43 10.28
C CYS A 624 -45.73 -6.15 9.58
N GLU A 625 -47.05 -5.83 9.62
CA GLU A 625 -47.62 -4.62 9.00
C GLU A 625 -47.05 -3.32 9.64
N GLU A 626 -46.94 -3.32 10.96
CA GLU A 626 -46.32 -2.20 11.67
C GLU A 626 -44.81 -2.12 11.38
N GLY A 627 -44.10 -3.26 11.38
CA GLY A 627 -42.68 -3.35 11.07
C GLY A 627 -42.37 -2.89 9.65
N GLU A 628 -43.11 -3.36 8.62
CA GLU A 628 -42.97 -2.92 7.23
C GLU A 628 -43.07 -1.40 7.09
N LYS A 629 -44.08 -0.80 7.74
CA LYS A 629 -44.30 0.66 7.72
C LYS A 629 -43.18 1.42 8.42
N ALA A 630 -42.76 0.93 9.59
CA ALA A 630 -41.71 1.56 10.39
C ALA A 630 -40.34 1.48 9.68
N VAL A 631 -40.00 0.29 9.13
CA VAL A 631 -38.78 0.08 8.36
C VAL A 631 -38.74 0.95 7.12
N SER A 632 -39.83 0.99 6.33
CA SER A 632 -39.90 1.83 5.12
C SER A 632 -39.68 3.30 5.45
N GLY A 633 -40.36 3.83 6.48
CA GLY A 633 -40.19 5.20 6.92
C GLY A 633 -38.78 5.51 7.45
N ALA A 634 -38.19 4.58 8.17
CA ALA A 634 -36.82 4.70 8.69
C ALA A 634 -35.79 4.69 7.56
N LEU A 635 -35.93 3.82 6.56
CA LEU A 635 -35.05 3.76 5.39
C LEU A 635 -35.17 5.04 4.53
N GLU A 636 -36.40 5.54 4.31
CA GLU A 636 -36.63 6.78 3.56
C GLU A 636 -36.00 8.00 4.25
N SER A 637 -36.02 8.04 5.59
CA SER A 637 -35.38 9.10 6.36
C SER A 637 -33.88 8.88 6.61
N GLY A 638 -33.34 7.71 6.27
CA GLY A 638 -31.97 7.31 6.56
C GLY A 638 -31.68 7.09 8.06
N ASP A 639 -32.72 6.80 8.85
CA ASP A 639 -32.63 6.46 10.26
C ASP A 639 -32.52 4.94 10.44
N PHE A 640 -31.29 4.44 10.32
CA PHE A 640 -31.03 3.00 10.39
C PHE A 640 -31.12 2.44 11.81
N ASP A 641 -31.01 3.28 12.84
CA ASP A 641 -31.26 2.87 14.22
C ASP A 641 -32.74 2.57 14.44
N ALA A 642 -33.62 3.47 13.98
CA ALA A 642 -35.06 3.22 14.01
C ALA A 642 -35.47 2.00 13.19
N ALA A 643 -34.79 1.71 12.06
CA ALA A 643 -35.00 0.48 11.32
C ALA A 643 -34.64 -0.77 12.15
N CYS A 644 -33.50 -0.77 12.83
CA CYS A 644 -33.10 -1.86 13.72
C CYS A 644 -34.06 -2.04 14.93
N GLU A 645 -34.58 -0.95 15.50
CA GLU A 645 -35.59 -1.00 16.56
C GLU A 645 -36.90 -1.61 16.08
N ALA A 646 -37.33 -1.26 14.87
CA ALA A 646 -38.54 -1.86 14.25
C ALA A 646 -38.39 -3.38 14.05
N LEU A 647 -37.20 -3.84 13.59
CA LEU A 647 -36.89 -5.26 13.47
C LEU A 647 -36.91 -5.96 14.83
N ALA A 648 -36.36 -5.34 15.88
CA ALA A 648 -36.34 -5.87 17.23
C ALA A 648 -37.75 -6.12 17.79
N GLY A 649 -38.72 -5.28 17.44
CA GLY A 649 -40.13 -5.41 17.80
C GLY A 649 -40.81 -6.70 17.31
N LEU A 650 -40.25 -7.37 16.28
CA LEU A 650 -40.81 -8.61 15.72
C LEU A 650 -40.51 -9.85 16.58
N ARG A 651 -39.56 -9.79 17.53
CA ARG A 651 -39.15 -10.97 18.31
C ARG A 651 -40.30 -11.60 19.09
N GLY A 652 -40.98 -10.84 19.88
CA GLY A 652 -42.06 -11.38 20.72
C GLY A 652 -43.19 -12.05 19.94
N PRO A 653 -43.74 -11.40 18.91
CA PRO A 653 -44.77 -11.99 18.04
C PRO A 653 -44.34 -13.28 17.30
N ILE A 654 -43.10 -13.33 16.81
CA ILE A 654 -42.60 -14.54 16.11
C ILE A 654 -42.35 -15.71 17.07
N ASP A 655 -41.82 -15.46 18.27
CA ASP A 655 -41.62 -16.46 19.32
C ASP A 655 -42.94 -17.08 19.74
N ARG A 656 -43.97 -16.25 19.95
CA ARG A 656 -45.31 -16.70 20.28
C ARG A 656 -45.90 -17.54 19.11
N PHE A 657 -45.74 -17.09 17.90
CA PHE A 657 -46.20 -17.84 16.74
C PHE A 657 -45.59 -19.24 16.68
N PHE A 658 -44.28 -19.39 16.82
CA PHE A 658 -43.62 -20.67 16.79
C PHE A 658 -43.92 -21.56 18.02
N THR A 659 -44.35 -20.97 19.11
CA THR A 659 -44.77 -21.72 20.31
C THR A 659 -46.20 -22.24 20.19
N ASP A 660 -47.12 -21.41 19.71
CA ASP A 660 -48.55 -21.68 19.76
C ASP A 660 -49.10 -22.28 18.44
N VAL A 661 -48.33 -22.20 17.32
CA VAL A 661 -48.82 -22.57 15.99
C VAL A 661 -48.05 -23.74 15.40
N LEU A 662 -48.75 -24.81 14.96
CA LEU A 662 -48.17 -25.88 14.15
C LEU A 662 -48.08 -25.42 12.68
N VAL A 663 -46.91 -24.88 12.25
CA VAL A 663 -46.73 -24.30 10.92
C VAL A 663 -47.13 -25.27 9.80
N MET A 664 -46.64 -26.51 9.87
CA MET A 664 -46.94 -27.59 8.88
C MET A 664 -48.26 -28.29 9.17
N ASP A 665 -49.36 -27.53 9.08
CA ASP A 665 -50.71 -28.04 9.29
C ASP A 665 -51.07 -29.12 8.24
N PRO A 666 -51.81 -30.18 8.61
CA PRO A 666 -52.31 -31.16 7.67
C PRO A 666 -53.23 -30.57 6.58
N ASP A 667 -53.97 -29.50 6.89
CA ASP A 667 -54.77 -28.79 5.89
C ASP A 667 -53.89 -27.91 5.01
N PRO A 668 -53.80 -28.17 3.70
CA PRO A 668 -52.96 -27.39 2.79
C PRO A 668 -53.31 -25.90 2.77
N SER A 669 -54.59 -25.52 2.92
CA SER A 669 -54.99 -24.09 2.87
C SER A 669 -54.50 -23.32 4.09
N VAL A 670 -54.56 -23.95 5.25
CA VAL A 670 -54.06 -23.38 6.51
C VAL A 670 -52.54 -23.31 6.47
N ARG A 671 -51.87 -24.41 6.09
CA ARG A 671 -50.41 -24.45 5.96
C ARG A 671 -49.88 -23.38 5.00
N ASP A 672 -50.46 -23.29 3.81
CA ASP A 672 -49.98 -22.34 2.77
C ASP A 672 -50.17 -20.89 3.26
N ASN A 673 -51.27 -20.60 3.99
CA ASN A 673 -51.47 -19.27 4.57
C ASN A 673 -50.45 -18.95 5.68
N ARG A 674 -50.04 -19.94 6.51
CA ARG A 674 -48.96 -19.80 7.48
C ARG A 674 -47.60 -19.60 6.82
N LEU A 675 -47.32 -20.26 5.74
CA LEU A 675 -46.08 -20.07 4.97
C LEU A 675 -46.05 -18.67 4.33
N ARG A 676 -47.18 -18.15 3.81
CA ARG A 676 -47.27 -16.75 3.35
C ARG A 676 -46.99 -15.74 4.45
N LEU A 677 -47.46 -16.03 5.70
CA LEU A 677 -47.16 -15.17 6.86
C LEU A 677 -45.66 -15.18 7.20
N LEU A 678 -44.99 -16.35 7.12
CA LEU A 678 -43.55 -16.46 7.28
C LEU A 678 -42.78 -15.75 6.16
N ASN A 679 -43.24 -15.84 4.91
CA ASN A 679 -42.69 -15.08 3.78
C ASN A 679 -42.76 -13.58 4.07
N ARG A 680 -43.90 -13.11 4.58
CA ARG A 680 -44.09 -11.70 4.92
C ARG A 680 -43.16 -11.26 6.08
N PHE A 681 -43.09 -12.08 7.13
CA PHE A 681 -42.17 -11.84 8.25
C PHE A 681 -40.73 -11.74 7.75
N ALA A 682 -40.24 -12.68 6.96
CA ALA A 682 -38.89 -12.63 6.40
C ALA A 682 -38.68 -11.41 5.48
N GLY A 683 -39.73 -10.98 4.77
CA GLY A 683 -39.71 -9.81 3.90
C GLY A 683 -39.42 -8.49 4.64
N VAL A 684 -39.87 -8.34 5.90
CA VAL A 684 -39.62 -7.13 6.69
C VAL A 684 -38.13 -6.86 6.86
N PHE A 685 -37.30 -7.91 6.91
CA PHE A 685 -35.85 -7.81 7.05
C PHE A 685 -35.14 -7.53 5.73
N GLY A 686 -35.73 -7.98 4.61
CA GLY A 686 -35.08 -8.05 3.30
C GLY A 686 -34.55 -6.72 2.78
N ASP A 687 -35.12 -5.60 3.23
CA ASP A 687 -34.67 -4.27 2.84
C ASP A 687 -33.61 -3.67 3.79
N VAL A 688 -33.40 -4.26 4.97
CA VAL A 688 -32.47 -3.75 5.98
C VAL A 688 -31.17 -4.56 5.99
N ALA A 689 -31.27 -5.86 6.27
CA ALA A 689 -30.12 -6.76 6.39
C ALA A 689 -30.59 -8.23 6.38
N ASP A 690 -29.73 -9.14 5.93
CA ASP A 690 -29.93 -10.59 6.14
C ASP A 690 -29.51 -10.95 7.58
N ILE A 691 -30.47 -10.89 8.48
CA ILE A 691 -30.24 -11.20 9.91
C ILE A 691 -29.77 -12.66 10.11
N GLY A 692 -30.07 -13.56 9.18
CA GLY A 692 -29.56 -14.94 9.22
C GLY A 692 -28.03 -15.07 9.24
N ALA A 693 -27.32 -14.08 8.75
CA ALA A 693 -25.86 -14.02 8.83
C ALA A 693 -25.34 -13.85 10.28
N LEU A 694 -26.14 -13.23 11.17
CA LEU A 694 -25.77 -13.01 12.56
C LEU A 694 -25.79 -14.29 13.42
N SER A 695 -26.47 -15.35 12.99
CA SER A 695 -26.60 -16.62 13.72
C SER A 695 -25.40 -17.57 13.57
N LYS A 696 -24.42 -17.25 12.73
CA LYS A 696 -23.32 -18.14 12.33
C LYS A 696 -22.11 -18.13 13.29
N ARG A 697 -22.13 -17.35 14.38
CA ARG A 697 -21.06 -17.36 15.38
C ARG A 697 -21.27 -18.50 16.40
N LYS A 698 -20.49 -19.58 16.25
CA LYS A 698 -20.14 -20.52 17.33
C LYS A 698 -18.69 -20.33 17.73
#